data_5bac86e948d4ce4ec38b8cc0f1268fe6
#
_entry.id   5bac86e948d4ce4ec38b8cc0f1268fe6
#
_cell.length_a   1.000
_cell.length_b   1.000
_cell.length_c   1.000
_cell.angle_alpha   90.00
_cell.angle_beta   90.00
_cell.angle_gamma   90.00
#
_symmetry.space_group_name_H-M   'P 1'
#
loop_
_entity.id
_entity.type
_entity.pdbx_description
1 polymer ?
#
loop_
_entity_poly.entity_id
_entity_poly.type
_entity_poly.pdbx_seq_one_letter_code
_entity_poly.pdbx_strand_id
1 'polypeptide(L)'
;MTKRTAGAEAPRGLVRNESLIRAVALLAALWGGVYLSWRIVMTWQHSEPLLFALLFACELFGWAMLVSFCYLAWRLPRTTRPAVTTPHTVDVVVCTFDEGLDVLEATLLGCARITYPHTTWVLDDGRRDSVRGLADRMGARYVTRPDNRHAKAGNINHALRVFRGDLLLALDADHVPQPDILDATVGYFDDPALAIVQTPHDFSNHDSFQHFETGRHDQSMFFEVILPGKDRHDSVFWCGSAALIRRAALLDVGGVATETIAEDFHTTIKMHAKGWKSRYHGETLVQGLAPHDLSSFLLQRDRWARGNLSVFRTPENPLTARHLTFGQRVSYLSSLLAYFVPLQRLGYLAVLTVMLLTGALPMHASLAGFLTFWVPWLALDVAASTLLCRGRASLWDGTYSLLLTLEIFVKAVMVVLRPTASTFKVTPKDGIDDGGWHAVRRLHLVIAVALVLLSALSLRVLAVAGVAPLPALNGAALVVGVAFAVWELALMTGALVKVGRRRQQRRHYYRAPAEVVGVMDNVIVRVVDLTPDGAGLRSPHAVTPGRAVDLLVELPMVDQKLRATRLRLTVTGCRPDEDDGSPSWRVGGTVTTRHAGDHHALVEYCHVVAARARLSESGRLLPGLAVPDGGEGRGAGESGLTESLAAGS
;
A
#
# COMPACT_ATOMS: atom_id res chain seq x y z
N MET A 1 28.60 5.96 0.11
CA MET A 1 28.16 7.33 -0.26
C MET A 1 26.87 7.22 -1.03
N THR A 2 25.73 7.22 -0.35
CA THR A 2 24.41 7.41 -0.96
C THR A 2 23.98 8.81 -0.61
N LYS A 3 24.19 9.76 -1.55
CA LYS A 3 23.59 11.09 -1.46
C LYS A 3 22.09 10.90 -1.29
N ARG A 4 21.56 11.29 -0.12
CA ARG A 4 20.15 11.61 0.03
C ARG A 4 19.83 12.71 -0.99
N THR A 5 19.22 12.35 -2.10
CA THR A 5 18.54 13.32 -2.94
C THR A 5 17.35 13.79 -2.12
N ALA A 6 17.46 14.99 -1.58
CA ALA A 6 16.36 15.71 -0.97
C ALA A 6 15.28 15.85 -2.05
N GLY A 7 14.30 14.96 -2.04
CA GLY A 7 13.04 15.21 -2.70
C GLY A 7 12.50 16.54 -2.15
N ALA A 8 12.14 17.46 -3.02
CA ALA A 8 11.62 18.75 -2.65
C ALA A 8 10.41 18.57 -1.70
N GLU A 9 10.65 18.60 -0.40
CA GLU A 9 9.59 18.69 0.60
C GLU A 9 8.85 20.00 0.31
N ALA A 10 7.57 19.91 -0.01
CA ALA A 10 6.73 21.09 -0.07
C ALA A 10 6.90 21.89 1.23
N PRO A 11 7.01 23.22 1.19
CA PRO A 11 7.27 24.04 2.35
C PRO A 11 6.24 23.72 3.44
N ARG A 12 6.70 23.21 4.57
CA ARG A 12 5.89 22.68 5.68
C ARG A 12 4.76 23.60 6.16
N GLY A 13 4.87 24.91 5.89
CA GLY A 13 3.86 25.93 6.25
C GLY A 13 2.59 25.90 5.40
N LEU A 14 2.70 25.70 4.09
CA LEU A 14 1.56 25.68 3.14
C LEU A 14 0.71 24.42 3.30
N VAL A 15 1.33 23.29 3.58
CA VAL A 15 0.66 21.99 3.74
C VAL A 15 -0.18 21.90 5.01
N ARG A 16 0.04 22.79 5.99
CA ARG A 16 -0.70 22.84 7.27
C ARG A 16 -1.87 23.81 7.27
N ASN A 17 -1.99 24.68 6.26
CA ASN A 17 -3.07 25.67 6.21
C ASN A 17 -4.35 25.09 5.60
N GLU A 18 -5.23 24.55 6.44
CA GLU A 18 -6.51 23.94 6.02
C GLU A 18 -7.42 24.92 5.26
N SER A 19 -7.39 26.21 5.58
CA SER A 19 -8.19 27.21 4.87
C SER A 19 -7.70 27.41 3.44
N LEU A 20 -6.38 27.48 3.24
CA LEU A 20 -5.77 27.56 1.91
C LEU A 20 -6.06 26.31 1.08
N ILE A 21 -5.90 25.12 1.68
CA ILE A 21 -6.19 23.85 1.01
C ILE A 21 -7.63 23.83 0.47
N ARG A 22 -8.58 24.21 1.32
CA ARG A 22 -10.00 24.24 0.94
C ARG A 22 -10.31 25.33 -0.08
N ALA A 23 -9.71 26.51 0.03
CA ALA A 23 -9.88 27.57 -0.94
C ALA A 23 -9.38 27.17 -2.33
N VAL A 24 -8.19 26.57 -2.42
CA VAL A 24 -7.64 26.07 -3.69
C VAL A 24 -8.47 24.91 -4.24
N ALA A 25 -8.91 23.98 -3.40
CA ALA A 25 -9.78 22.87 -3.83
C ALA A 25 -11.12 23.36 -4.37
N LEU A 26 -11.76 24.32 -3.71
CA LEU A 26 -13.00 24.94 -4.19
C LEU A 26 -12.79 25.68 -5.49
N LEU A 27 -11.73 26.47 -5.59
CA LEU A 27 -11.39 27.22 -6.80
C LEU A 27 -11.12 26.27 -7.97
N ALA A 28 -10.41 25.16 -7.75
CA ALA A 28 -10.16 24.13 -8.77
C ALA A 28 -11.47 23.50 -9.26
N ALA A 29 -12.38 23.14 -8.35
CA ALA A 29 -13.69 22.57 -8.69
C ALA A 29 -14.54 23.55 -9.51
N LEU A 30 -14.63 24.83 -9.09
CA LEU A 30 -15.39 25.87 -9.77
C LEU A 30 -14.79 26.22 -11.12
N TRP A 31 -13.46 26.43 -11.18
CA TRP A 31 -12.79 26.76 -12.43
C TRP A 31 -12.86 25.62 -13.46
N GLY A 32 -12.80 24.36 -13.01
CA GLY A 32 -13.05 23.21 -13.88
C GLY A 32 -14.44 23.23 -14.50
N GLY A 33 -15.48 23.65 -13.75
CA GLY A 33 -16.81 23.88 -14.28
C GLY A 33 -16.87 25.00 -15.32
N VAL A 34 -16.17 26.13 -15.07
CA VAL A 34 -16.02 27.24 -16.03
C VAL A 34 -15.31 26.75 -17.29
N TYR A 35 -14.21 26.02 -17.15
CA TYR A 35 -13.49 25.42 -18.26
C TYR A 35 -14.37 24.51 -19.11
N LEU A 36 -15.09 23.58 -18.51
CA LEU A 36 -15.98 22.66 -19.24
C LEU A 36 -17.13 23.40 -19.94
N SER A 37 -17.67 24.45 -19.32
CA SER A 37 -18.68 25.31 -19.95
C SER A 37 -18.13 26.04 -21.18
N TRP A 38 -16.92 26.59 -21.06
CA TRP A 38 -16.21 27.20 -22.22
C TRP A 38 -15.98 26.18 -23.33
N ARG A 39 -15.61 24.93 -22.99
CA ARG A 39 -15.43 23.84 -23.95
C ARG A 39 -16.69 23.61 -24.79
N ILE A 40 -17.87 23.50 -24.15
CA ILE A 40 -19.13 23.26 -24.83
C ILE A 40 -19.55 24.47 -25.70
N VAL A 41 -19.42 25.69 -25.16
CA VAL A 41 -19.97 26.87 -25.83
C VAL A 41 -19.07 27.36 -26.96
N MET A 42 -17.73 27.30 -26.78
CA MET A 42 -16.80 28.04 -27.66
C MET A 42 -15.90 27.14 -28.51
N THR A 43 -15.75 25.85 -28.22
CA THR A 43 -14.67 25.05 -28.86
C THR A 43 -15.13 23.88 -29.72
N TRP A 44 -16.43 23.56 -29.74
CA TRP A 44 -16.94 22.43 -30.50
C TRP A 44 -17.11 22.70 -31.99
N GLN A 45 -17.33 23.98 -32.36
CA GLN A 45 -17.47 24.40 -33.76
C GLN A 45 -16.16 24.18 -34.49
N HIS A 46 -16.25 23.60 -35.71
CA HIS A 46 -15.10 23.28 -36.57
C HIS A 46 -14.11 22.23 -35.98
N SER A 47 -14.48 21.56 -34.89
CA SER A 47 -13.75 20.41 -34.36
C SER A 47 -14.27 19.12 -34.96
N GLU A 48 -13.45 18.08 -34.95
CA GLU A 48 -13.91 16.72 -35.32
C GLU A 48 -14.83 16.17 -34.23
N PRO A 49 -16.11 15.87 -34.54
CA PRO A 49 -17.11 15.58 -33.49
C PRO A 49 -16.74 14.41 -32.57
N LEU A 50 -16.19 13.32 -33.14
CA LEU A 50 -15.79 12.15 -32.35
C LEU A 50 -14.61 12.44 -31.43
N LEU A 51 -13.61 13.18 -31.92
CA LEU A 51 -12.45 13.57 -31.13
C LEU A 51 -12.83 14.56 -30.04
N PHE A 52 -13.72 15.52 -30.37
CA PHE A 52 -14.27 16.43 -29.38
C PHE A 52 -15.01 15.67 -28.28
N ALA A 53 -15.92 14.78 -28.63
CA ALA A 53 -16.72 14.01 -27.67
C ALA A 53 -15.82 13.14 -26.76
N LEU A 54 -14.82 12.47 -27.34
CA LEU A 54 -13.89 11.64 -26.57
C LEU A 54 -13.05 12.47 -25.61
N LEU A 55 -12.45 13.59 -26.10
CA LEU A 55 -11.66 14.48 -25.25
C LEU A 55 -12.52 15.07 -24.14
N PHE A 56 -13.70 15.59 -24.49
CA PHE A 56 -14.62 16.18 -23.52
C PHE A 56 -15.09 15.19 -22.45
N ALA A 57 -15.39 13.94 -22.83
CA ALA A 57 -15.74 12.88 -21.88
C ALA A 57 -14.58 12.57 -20.91
N CYS A 58 -13.34 12.55 -21.40
CA CYS A 58 -12.16 12.37 -20.55
C CYS A 58 -11.97 13.55 -19.59
N GLU A 59 -12.15 14.79 -20.05
CA GLU A 59 -12.04 16.01 -19.22
C GLU A 59 -13.15 16.07 -18.16
N LEU A 60 -14.39 15.79 -18.55
CA LEU A 60 -15.55 15.72 -17.63
C LEU A 60 -15.36 14.65 -16.54
N PHE A 61 -14.86 13.48 -16.93
CA PHE A 61 -14.56 12.40 -16.00
C PHE A 61 -13.45 12.83 -15.02
N GLY A 62 -12.34 13.45 -15.51
CA GLY A 62 -11.25 13.94 -14.68
C GLY A 62 -11.75 15.00 -13.67
N TRP A 63 -12.57 15.94 -14.12
CA TRP A 63 -13.17 16.94 -13.25
C TRP A 63 -14.09 16.30 -12.18
N ALA A 64 -14.92 15.34 -12.55
CA ALA A 64 -15.76 14.61 -11.60
C ALA A 64 -14.93 13.85 -10.54
N MET A 65 -13.81 13.26 -10.94
CA MET A 65 -12.85 12.61 -10.02
C MET A 65 -12.21 13.63 -9.09
N LEU A 66 -11.77 14.80 -9.60
CA LEU A 66 -11.24 15.89 -8.77
C LEU A 66 -12.28 16.37 -7.75
N VAL A 67 -13.53 16.64 -8.16
CA VAL A 67 -14.61 17.06 -7.27
C VAL A 67 -14.88 16.01 -6.19
N SER A 68 -14.91 14.73 -6.57
CA SER A 68 -15.06 13.63 -5.62
C SER A 68 -13.89 13.57 -4.63
N PHE A 69 -12.66 13.79 -5.10
CA PHE A 69 -11.47 13.84 -4.26
C PHE A 69 -11.51 15.05 -3.31
N CYS A 70 -11.87 16.24 -3.81
CA CYS A 70 -12.11 17.42 -2.97
C CYS A 70 -13.14 17.13 -1.88
N TYR A 71 -14.25 16.47 -2.22
CA TYR A 71 -15.31 16.12 -1.29
C TYR A 71 -14.83 15.18 -0.19
N LEU A 72 -14.11 14.11 -0.54
CA LEU A 72 -13.59 13.12 0.42
C LEU A 72 -12.47 13.70 1.27
N ALA A 73 -11.48 14.36 0.66
CA ALA A 73 -10.30 14.89 1.35
C ALA A 73 -10.53 16.28 1.97
N TRP A 74 -11.76 16.79 1.99
CA TRP A 74 -12.10 18.13 2.51
C TRP A 74 -11.66 18.36 3.96
N ARG A 75 -11.84 17.35 4.80
CA ARG A 75 -11.36 17.30 6.19
C ARG A 75 -10.93 15.87 6.49
N LEU A 76 -9.69 15.71 6.89
CA LEU A 76 -9.22 14.43 7.40
C LEU A 76 -9.43 14.39 8.92
N PRO A 77 -9.96 13.28 9.47
CA PRO A 77 -10.13 13.12 10.91
C PRO A 77 -8.78 13.13 11.62
N ARG A 78 -8.79 13.53 12.88
CA ARG A 78 -7.66 13.30 13.79
C ARG A 78 -7.84 11.92 14.39
N THR A 79 -6.79 11.15 14.37
CA THR A 79 -6.77 9.85 15.06
C THR A 79 -6.77 10.08 16.57
N THR A 80 -7.64 9.38 17.26
CA THR A 80 -7.74 9.34 18.71
C THR A 80 -7.87 7.90 19.15
N ARG A 81 -7.49 7.59 20.38
CA ARG A 81 -7.73 6.28 21.02
C ARG A 81 -8.87 6.45 22.03
N PRO A 82 -10.11 6.10 21.70
CA PRO A 82 -11.20 6.16 22.66
C PRO A 82 -10.96 5.23 23.83
N ALA A 83 -11.24 5.71 25.04
CA ALA A 83 -11.19 4.86 26.23
C ALA A 83 -12.24 3.73 26.13
N VAL A 84 -11.88 2.54 26.56
CA VAL A 84 -12.82 1.41 26.62
C VAL A 84 -13.69 1.61 27.86
N THR A 85 -14.98 1.91 27.66
CA THR A 85 -15.94 2.02 28.77
C THR A 85 -16.72 0.72 28.97
N THR A 86 -16.95 -0.02 27.89
CA THR A 86 -17.60 -1.33 27.91
C THR A 86 -16.61 -2.40 27.47
N PRO A 87 -16.23 -3.37 28.32
CA PRO A 87 -15.38 -4.46 27.91
C PRO A 87 -16.05 -5.33 26.84
N HIS A 88 -15.32 -5.58 25.74
CA HIS A 88 -15.74 -6.49 24.69
C HIS A 88 -14.84 -7.72 24.64
N THR A 89 -15.42 -8.88 24.40
CA THR A 89 -14.65 -10.09 24.11
C THR A 89 -14.19 -10.07 22.65
N VAL A 90 -12.93 -10.47 22.39
CA VAL A 90 -12.32 -10.37 21.06
C VAL A 90 -11.77 -11.71 20.60
N ASP A 91 -12.15 -12.12 19.40
CA ASP A 91 -11.51 -13.19 18.64
C ASP A 91 -10.56 -12.58 17.59
N VAL A 92 -9.27 -12.92 17.65
CA VAL A 92 -8.27 -12.56 16.64
C VAL A 92 -8.19 -13.69 15.61
N VAL A 93 -8.44 -13.39 14.35
CA VAL A 93 -8.65 -14.39 13.29
C VAL A 93 -7.57 -14.28 12.25
N VAL A 94 -6.72 -15.28 12.11
CA VAL A 94 -5.65 -15.37 11.12
C VAL A 94 -6.04 -16.43 10.08
N CYS A 95 -6.27 -15.98 8.83
CA CYS A 95 -6.63 -16.87 7.72
C CYS A 95 -5.38 -17.26 6.94
N THR A 96 -5.19 -18.57 6.71
CA THR A 96 -4.06 -19.10 5.93
C THR A 96 -4.49 -20.22 4.98
N PHE A 97 -3.72 -20.41 3.90
CA PHE A 97 -3.94 -21.46 2.92
C PHE A 97 -2.62 -22.14 2.50
N ASP A 98 -1.67 -21.36 1.97
CA ASP A 98 -0.42 -21.84 1.36
C ASP A 98 0.81 -21.05 1.83
N GLU A 99 0.62 -20.12 2.75
CA GLU A 99 1.71 -19.29 3.26
C GLU A 99 2.71 -20.14 4.06
N GLY A 100 4.00 -19.76 3.98
CA GLY A 100 5.10 -20.41 4.71
C GLY A 100 4.91 -20.38 6.23
N LEU A 101 5.45 -21.37 6.91
CA LEU A 101 5.37 -21.44 8.38
C LEU A 101 6.05 -20.25 9.07
N ASP A 102 7.14 -19.76 8.51
CA ASP A 102 7.90 -18.62 9.01
C ASP A 102 7.10 -17.31 8.94
N VAL A 103 6.35 -17.10 7.86
CA VAL A 103 5.44 -15.96 7.70
C VAL A 103 4.32 -16.02 8.75
N LEU A 104 3.71 -17.19 8.90
CA LEU A 104 2.64 -17.41 9.87
C LEU A 104 3.14 -17.32 11.31
N GLU A 105 4.36 -17.80 11.60
CA GLU A 105 4.98 -17.71 12.92
C GLU A 105 5.14 -16.26 13.37
N ALA A 106 5.63 -15.38 12.48
CA ALA A 106 5.76 -13.95 12.78
C ALA A 106 4.41 -13.32 13.16
N THR A 107 3.35 -13.66 12.41
CA THR A 107 1.99 -13.16 12.68
C THR A 107 1.44 -13.68 14.00
N LEU A 108 1.61 -14.97 14.29
CA LEU A 108 1.14 -15.57 15.53
C LEU A 108 1.91 -15.08 16.76
N LEU A 109 3.22 -14.82 16.62
CA LEU A 109 4.00 -14.15 17.66
C LEU A 109 3.49 -12.73 17.92
N GLY A 110 3.18 -11.95 16.87
CA GLY A 110 2.55 -10.65 17.01
C GLY A 110 1.19 -10.76 17.74
N CYS A 111 0.35 -11.73 17.38
CA CYS A 111 -0.92 -11.97 18.05
C CYS A 111 -0.72 -12.32 19.54
N ALA A 112 0.25 -13.18 19.88
CA ALA A 112 0.55 -13.53 21.26
C ALA A 112 1.07 -12.36 22.12
N ARG A 113 1.47 -11.24 21.49
CA ARG A 113 1.92 -10.01 22.16
C ARG A 113 0.85 -8.94 22.27
N ILE A 114 -0.34 -9.15 21.75
CA ILE A 114 -1.46 -8.22 21.93
C ILE A 114 -1.81 -8.14 23.42
N THR A 115 -1.87 -6.92 23.94
CA THR A 115 -2.04 -6.64 25.38
C THR A 115 -3.46 -6.82 25.86
N TYR A 116 -4.46 -6.50 25.03
CA TYR A 116 -5.86 -6.66 25.35
C TYR A 116 -6.26 -8.15 25.38
N PRO A 117 -7.07 -8.61 26.35
CA PRO A 117 -7.51 -10.01 26.44
C PRO A 117 -8.26 -10.46 25.19
N HIS A 118 -7.81 -11.55 24.57
CA HIS A 118 -8.38 -12.08 23.34
C HIS A 118 -8.17 -13.59 23.20
N THR A 119 -8.82 -14.18 22.20
CA THR A 119 -8.55 -15.56 21.76
C THR A 119 -8.06 -15.53 20.30
N THR A 120 -6.89 -16.12 20.04
CA THR A 120 -6.37 -16.24 18.67
C THR A 120 -6.83 -17.52 17.99
N TRP A 121 -7.29 -17.41 16.74
CA TRP A 121 -7.75 -18.51 15.90
C TRP A 121 -6.97 -18.55 14.60
N VAL A 122 -6.45 -19.72 14.25
CA VAL A 122 -5.83 -19.99 12.93
C VAL A 122 -6.85 -20.76 12.09
N LEU A 123 -7.27 -20.16 10.97
CA LEU A 123 -8.20 -20.75 10.03
C LEU A 123 -7.41 -21.26 8.81
N ASP A 124 -7.10 -22.56 8.78
CA ASP A 124 -6.25 -23.15 7.75
C ASP A 124 -7.05 -23.90 6.67
N ASP A 125 -7.23 -23.30 5.52
CA ASP A 125 -7.79 -23.93 4.32
C ASP A 125 -6.82 -24.95 3.68
N GLY A 126 -5.54 -24.92 4.04
CA GLY A 126 -4.51 -25.89 3.64
C GLY A 126 -4.59 -27.22 4.40
N ARG A 127 -5.24 -27.25 5.56
CA ARG A 127 -5.38 -28.45 6.42
C ARG A 127 -4.04 -29.08 6.80
N ARG A 128 -3.07 -28.25 7.18
CA ARG A 128 -1.67 -28.63 7.40
C ARG A 128 -1.39 -28.96 8.86
N ASP A 129 -0.90 -30.18 9.14
CA ASP A 129 -0.53 -30.58 10.51
C ASP A 129 0.62 -29.73 11.06
N SER A 130 1.53 -29.25 10.21
CA SER A 130 2.61 -28.34 10.59
C SER A 130 2.06 -27.00 11.11
N VAL A 131 0.99 -26.47 10.50
CA VAL A 131 0.30 -25.25 10.94
C VAL A 131 -0.46 -25.49 12.24
N ARG A 132 -1.10 -26.66 12.40
CA ARG A 132 -1.73 -27.06 13.66
C ARG A 132 -0.71 -27.07 14.80
N GLY A 133 0.44 -27.73 14.59
CA GLY A 133 1.51 -27.78 15.58
C GLY A 133 2.11 -26.41 15.91
N LEU A 134 2.16 -25.48 14.94
CA LEU A 134 2.57 -24.10 15.19
C LEU A 134 1.51 -23.36 16.02
N ALA A 135 0.23 -23.47 15.67
CA ALA A 135 -0.87 -22.84 16.41
C ALA A 135 -0.89 -23.30 17.89
N ASP A 136 -0.74 -24.61 18.13
CA ASP A 136 -0.69 -25.18 19.48
C ASP A 136 0.49 -24.60 20.29
N ARG A 137 1.70 -24.50 19.71
CA ARG A 137 2.86 -23.91 20.37
C ARG A 137 2.67 -22.41 20.69
N MET A 138 1.93 -21.69 19.87
CA MET A 138 1.64 -20.25 20.05
C MET A 138 0.38 -19.99 20.91
N GLY A 139 -0.27 -21.04 21.43
CA GLY A 139 -1.49 -20.92 22.24
C GLY A 139 -2.72 -20.49 21.44
N ALA A 140 -2.68 -20.63 20.11
CA ALA A 140 -3.80 -20.31 19.22
C ALA A 140 -4.68 -21.53 18.97
N ARG A 141 -5.97 -21.31 18.78
CA ARG A 141 -6.94 -22.35 18.40
C ARG A 141 -6.88 -22.61 16.90
N TYR A 142 -6.88 -23.86 16.50
CA TYR A 142 -6.82 -24.26 15.09
C TYR A 142 -8.19 -24.71 14.58
N VAL A 143 -8.60 -24.20 13.44
CA VAL A 143 -9.84 -24.56 12.76
C VAL A 143 -9.56 -24.89 11.30
N THR A 144 -10.15 -25.96 10.80
CA THR A 144 -10.14 -26.34 9.40
C THR A 144 -11.54 -26.72 8.94
N ARG A 145 -11.76 -26.77 7.64
CA ARG A 145 -13.04 -27.12 7.02
C ARG A 145 -12.88 -28.14 5.90
N PRO A 146 -13.96 -28.85 5.50
CA PRO A 146 -13.85 -29.94 4.52
C PRO A 146 -13.57 -29.46 3.09
N ASP A 147 -14.00 -28.25 2.73
CA ASP A 147 -13.80 -27.66 1.40
C ASP A 147 -13.23 -26.24 1.48
N ASN A 148 -12.78 -25.70 0.34
CA ASN A 148 -12.21 -24.34 0.24
C ASN A 148 -13.12 -23.39 -0.55
N ARG A 149 -14.45 -23.67 -0.61
CA ARG A 149 -15.39 -22.81 -1.33
C ARG A 149 -15.37 -21.41 -0.76
N HIS A 150 -15.37 -20.42 -1.65
CA HIS A 150 -15.32 -18.98 -1.34
C HIS A 150 -14.08 -18.54 -0.57
N ALA A 151 -12.98 -19.32 -0.62
CA ALA A 151 -11.69 -18.96 -0.05
C ALA A 151 -11.81 -18.33 1.37
N LYS A 152 -11.18 -17.18 1.63
CA LYS A 152 -11.19 -16.49 2.93
C LYS A 152 -12.60 -16.22 3.47
N ALA A 153 -13.52 -15.74 2.62
CA ALA A 153 -14.90 -15.49 3.04
C ALA A 153 -15.59 -16.73 3.58
N GLY A 154 -15.50 -17.84 2.84
CA GLY A 154 -16.05 -19.12 3.27
C GLY A 154 -15.39 -19.68 4.53
N ASN A 155 -14.09 -19.45 4.72
CA ASN A 155 -13.34 -19.88 5.89
C ASN A 155 -13.81 -19.12 7.14
N ILE A 156 -13.92 -17.79 7.08
CA ILE A 156 -14.46 -16.98 8.17
C ILE A 156 -15.92 -17.38 8.46
N ASN A 157 -16.76 -17.53 7.43
CA ASN A 157 -18.17 -17.93 7.61
C ASN A 157 -18.32 -19.30 8.29
N HIS A 158 -17.44 -20.25 7.98
CA HIS A 158 -17.40 -21.53 8.67
C HIS A 158 -17.07 -21.34 10.16
N ALA A 159 -16.07 -20.53 10.47
CA ALA A 159 -15.58 -20.29 11.83
C ALA A 159 -16.52 -19.40 12.67
N LEU A 160 -17.40 -18.60 12.05
CA LEU A 160 -18.42 -17.80 12.79
C LEU A 160 -19.28 -18.65 13.72
N ARG A 161 -19.40 -19.95 13.47
CA ARG A 161 -20.17 -20.90 14.30
C ARG A 161 -19.48 -21.21 15.62
N VAL A 162 -18.15 -21.11 15.69
CA VAL A 162 -17.34 -21.42 16.87
C VAL A 162 -16.83 -20.19 17.60
N PHE A 163 -16.79 -19.04 16.95
CA PHE A 163 -16.42 -17.76 17.56
C PHE A 163 -17.38 -17.37 18.67
N ARG A 164 -16.84 -16.79 19.74
CA ARG A 164 -17.60 -16.33 20.90
C ARG A 164 -17.39 -14.85 21.19
N GLY A 165 -16.36 -14.23 20.57
CA GLY A 165 -16.08 -12.81 20.72
C GLY A 165 -17.21 -11.93 20.20
N ASP A 166 -17.43 -10.80 20.87
CA ASP A 166 -18.30 -9.73 20.40
C ASP A 166 -17.71 -9.05 19.15
N LEU A 167 -16.36 -9.03 19.11
CA LEU A 167 -15.58 -8.42 18.06
C LEU A 167 -14.62 -9.44 17.44
N LEU A 168 -14.33 -9.27 16.14
CA LEU A 168 -13.35 -10.06 15.40
C LEU A 168 -12.28 -9.15 14.84
N LEU A 169 -11.00 -9.35 15.17
CA LEU A 169 -9.87 -8.75 14.50
C LEU A 169 -9.45 -9.66 13.33
N ALA A 170 -9.72 -9.24 12.11
CA ALA A 170 -9.37 -10.01 10.91
C ALA A 170 -7.94 -9.66 10.47
N LEU A 171 -7.08 -10.69 10.33
CA LEU A 171 -5.70 -10.57 9.87
C LEU A 171 -5.43 -11.56 8.72
N ASP A 172 -4.62 -11.14 7.77
CA ASP A 172 -4.00 -12.04 6.79
C ASP A 172 -2.81 -12.77 7.44
N ALA A 173 -2.42 -13.91 6.88
CA ALA A 173 -1.34 -14.74 7.42
C ALA A 173 0.02 -14.04 7.56
N ASP A 174 0.24 -13.00 6.77
CA ASP A 174 1.47 -12.20 6.74
C ASP A 174 1.34 -10.82 7.41
N HIS A 175 0.25 -10.56 8.10
CA HIS A 175 -0.03 -9.28 8.74
C HIS A 175 0.25 -9.34 10.25
N VAL A 176 1.42 -8.87 10.66
CA VAL A 176 1.87 -8.87 12.05
C VAL A 176 1.27 -7.68 12.80
N PRO A 177 0.42 -7.91 13.83
CA PRO A 177 -0.17 -6.83 14.60
C PRO A 177 0.81 -6.25 15.63
N GLN A 178 0.65 -4.96 15.95
CA GLN A 178 1.30 -4.30 17.06
C GLN A 178 0.59 -4.64 18.38
N PRO A 179 1.30 -4.68 19.52
CA PRO A 179 0.74 -5.13 20.80
C PRO A 179 -0.51 -4.38 21.26
N ASP A 180 -0.62 -3.12 20.96
CA ASP A 180 -1.68 -2.21 21.40
C ASP A 180 -2.83 -2.01 20.38
N ILE A 181 -2.91 -2.86 19.35
CA ILE A 181 -3.94 -2.73 18.31
C ILE A 181 -5.37 -2.75 18.87
N LEU A 182 -5.64 -3.65 19.80
CA LEU A 182 -6.96 -3.76 20.42
C LEU A 182 -7.22 -2.64 21.44
N ASP A 183 -6.20 -2.22 22.20
CA ASP A 183 -6.31 -1.08 23.13
C ASP A 183 -6.62 0.23 22.38
N ALA A 184 -6.11 0.37 21.15
CA ALA A 184 -6.38 1.53 20.31
C ALA A 184 -7.75 1.52 19.63
N THR A 185 -8.36 0.33 19.43
CA THR A 185 -9.53 0.19 18.55
C THR A 185 -10.80 -0.27 19.23
N VAL A 186 -10.74 -1.02 20.34
CA VAL A 186 -11.94 -1.56 21.03
C VAL A 186 -12.86 -0.45 21.53
N GLY A 187 -12.31 0.66 22.06
CA GLY A 187 -13.12 1.76 22.61
C GLY A 187 -14.08 2.44 21.60
N TYR A 188 -13.83 2.30 20.30
CA TYR A 188 -14.78 2.78 19.29
C TYR A 188 -16.13 2.04 19.34
N PHE A 189 -16.15 0.78 19.79
CA PHE A 189 -17.32 -0.09 19.81
C PHE A 189 -18.28 0.17 20.97
N ASP A 190 -18.01 1.18 21.79
CA ASP A 190 -19.00 1.74 22.71
C ASP A 190 -20.22 2.34 21.94
N ASP A 191 -20.03 2.75 20.66
CA ASP A 191 -21.16 3.02 19.75
C ASP A 191 -21.76 1.67 19.27
N PRO A 192 -23.00 1.31 19.71
CA PRO A 192 -23.61 0.04 19.31
C PRO A 192 -23.93 -0.06 17.82
N ALA A 193 -23.98 1.05 17.09
CA ALA A 193 -24.21 1.10 15.64
C ALA A 193 -22.92 0.89 14.84
N LEU A 194 -21.75 0.84 15.49
CA LEU A 194 -20.48 0.66 14.81
C LEU A 194 -20.24 -0.81 14.47
N ALA A 195 -20.02 -1.09 13.19
CA ALA A 195 -19.70 -2.41 12.68
C ALA A 195 -18.20 -2.64 12.47
N ILE A 196 -17.48 -1.63 11.99
CA ILE A 196 -16.08 -1.79 11.53
C ILE A 196 -15.21 -0.63 11.99
N VAL A 197 -14.01 -0.95 12.48
CA VAL A 197 -12.88 -0.04 12.60
C VAL A 197 -11.75 -0.57 11.74
N GLN A 198 -11.34 0.18 10.70
CA GLN A 198 -10.23 -0.15 9.83
C GLN A 198 -8.99 0.65 10.20
N THR A 199 -7.84 -0.01 10.29
CA THR A 199 -6.53 0.62 10.43
C THR A 199 -5.75 0.58 9.11
N PRO A 200 -4.75 1.45 8.87
CA PRO A 200 -3.94 1.39 7.67
C PRO A 200 -3.13 0.10 7.58
N HIS A 201 -2.94 -0.40 6.36
CA HIS A 201 -1.93 -1.40 6.07
C HIS A 201 -0.59 -0.71 5.83
N ASP A 202 0.48 -1.29 6.34
CA ASP A 202 1.86 -0.95 6.01
C ASP A 202 2.64 -2.22 5.69
N PHE A 203 3.82 -2.07 5.12
CA PHE A 203 4.58 -3.21 4.62
C PHE A 203 6.02 -3.17 5.16
N SER A 204 6.46 -4.28 5.73
CA SER A 204 7.78 -4.41 6.33
C SER A 204 8.91 -4.56 5.32
N ASN A 205 8.63 -5.09 4.11
CA ASN A 205 9.60 -5.30 3.05
C ASN A 205 9.75 -4.06 2.15
N HIS A 206 10.51 -3.06 2.62
CA HIS A 206 10.69 -1.78 1.94
C HIS A 206 11.44 -1.90 0.58
N ASP A 207 12.02 -3.04 0.28
CA ASP A 207 12.61 -3.37 -1.02
C ASP A 207 11.60 -4.01 -1.99
N SER A 208 10.33 -4.10 -1.61
CA SER A 208 9.24 -4.62 -2.44
C SER A 208 8.94 -3.74 -3.65
N PHE A 209 8.19 -4.30 -4.60
CA PHE A 209 7.81 -3.59 -5.84
C PHE A 209 6.93 -2.35 -5.57
N GLN A 210 6.18 -2.34 -4.48
CA GLN A 210 5.28 -1.24 -4.13
C GLN A 210 5.98 -0.04 -3.48
N HIS A 211 7.23 -0.19 -3.00
CA HIS A 211 7.94 0.91 -2.38
C HIS A 211 8.67 1.77 -3.41
N PHE A 212 8.58 3.08 -3.18
CA PHE A 212 9.26 4.09 -3.96
C PHE A 212 10.53 4.57 -3.22
N GLU A 213 11.42 5.26 -3.92
CA GLU A 213 12.65 5.83 -3.34
C GLU A 213 12.37 6.80 -2.17
N THR A 214 11.15 7.31 -2.08
CA THR A 214 10.67 8.19 -1.00
C THR A 214 10.44 7.46 0.33
N GLY A 215 10.59 6.14 0.37
CA GLY A 215 10.27 5.31 1.54
C GLY A 215 8.76 5.10 1.75
N ARG A 216 7.92 5.58 0.81
CA ARG A 216 6.47 5.37 0.82
C ARG A 216 6.09 4.24 -0.13
N HIS A 217 5.00 3.57 0.17
CA HIS A 217 4.42 2.57 -0.73
C HIS A 217 3.28 3.19 -1.57
N ASP A 218 2.93 2.55 -2.68
CA ASP A 218 1.95 3.03 -3.67
C ASP A 218 0.52 3.16 -3.11
N GLN A 219 0.22 2.49 -2.00
CA GLN A 219 -1.08 2.58 -1.32
C GLN A 219 -1.16 3.72 -0.28
N SER A 220 -0.08 4.50 -0.09
CA SER A 220 -0.08 5.60 0.91
C SER A 220 -1.20 6.62 0.65
N MET A 221 -1.47 6.96 -0.62
CA MET A 221 -2.57 7.86 -0.95
C MET A 221 -3.93 7.30 -0.49
N PHE A 222 -4.13 6.00 -0.65
CA PHE A 222 -5.36 5.33 -0.24
C PHE A 222 -5.53 5.31 1.28
N PHE A 223 -4.53 4.82 2.03
CA PHE A 223 -4.62 4.65 3.48
C PHE A 223 -4.42 5.95 4.26
N GLU A 224 -3.67 6.93 3.73
CA GLU A 224 -3.36 8.16 4.48
C GLU A 224 -4.25 9.36 4.09
N VAL A 225 -4.96 9.30 2.96
CA VAL A 225 -5.79 10.41 2.46
C VAL A 225 -7.22 9.97 2.13
N ILE A 226 -7.38 8.98 1.23
CA ILE A 226 -8.71 8.61 0.71
C ILE A 226 -9.55 7.92 1.78
N LEU A 227 -9.04 6.88 2.42
CA LEU A 227 -9.79 6.11 3.40
C LEU A 227 -10.12 6.92 4.66
N PRO A 228 -9.17 7.73 5.24
CA PRO A 228 -9.52 8.69 6.29
C PRO A 228 -10.60 9.69 5.88
N GLY A 229 -10.57 10.16 4.63
CA GLY A 229 -11.58 11.07 4.11
C GLY A 229 -13.00 10.49 4.06
N LYS A 230 -13.11 9.15 3.96
CA LYS A 230 -14.38 8.43 3.99
C LYS A 230 -15.00 8.32 5.39
N ASP A 231 -14.21 8.47 6.45
CA ASP A 231 -14.65 8.32 7.84
C ASP A 231 -15.82 9.23 8.20
N ARG A 232 -15.78 10.50 7.78
CA ARG A 232 -16.87 11.46 8.05
C ARG A 232 -18.19 11.13 7.34
N HIS A 233 -18.19 10.19 6.42
CA HIS A 233 -19.36 9.77 5.64
C HIS A 233 -19.85 8.38 6.03
N ASP A 234 -19.33 7.81 7.13
CA ASP A 234 -19.57 6.42 7.53
C ASP A 234 -19.41 5.45 6.35
N SER A 235 -18.33 5.60 5.58
CA SER A 235 -18.08 4.87 4.35
C SER A 235 -16.68 4.27 4.27
N VAL A 236 -15.99 4.20 5.39
CA VAL A 236 -14.77 3.40 5.54
C VAL A 236 -15.14 1.95 5.32
N PHE A 237 -14.39 1.24 4.50
CA PHE A 237 -14.66 -0.17 4.25
C PHE A 237 -13.51 -1.05 4.74
N TRP A 238 -13.85 -2.28 5.05
CA TRP A 238 -12.91 -3.33 5.36
C TRP A 238 -12.01 -3.60 4.14
N CYS A 239 -10.69 -3.65 4.37
CA CYS A 239 -9.68 -3.86 3.33
C CYS A 239 -9.05 -5.27 3.41
N GLY A 240 -9.83 -6.25 3.84
CA GLY A 240 -9.43 -7.64 3.96
C GLY A 240 -8.74 -7.96 5.28
N SER A 241 -7.89 -7.08 5.79
CA SER A 241 -7.09 -7.30 7.00
C SER A 241 -7.03 -6.04 7.86
N ALA A 242 -6.44 -6.14 9.06
CA ALA A 242 -6.25 -5.03 9.99
C ALA A 242 -7.54 -4.28 10.35
N ALA A 243 -8.65 -5.02 10.43
CA ALA A 243 -9.97 -4.48 10.77
C ALA A 243 -10.55 -5.18 11.99
N LEU A 244 -11.06 -4.41 12.93
CA LEU A 244 -11.88 -4.90 14.03
C LEU A 244 -13.35 -4.79 13.63
N ILE A 245 -14.08 -5.91 13.70
CA ILE A 245 -15.43 -6.06 13.14
C ILE A 245 -16.38 -6.57 14.21
N ARG A 246 -17.54 -5.94 14.36
CA ARG A 246 -18.61 -6.40 15.25
C ARG A 246 -19.23 -7.69 14.71
N ARG A 247 -19.17 -8.77 15.49
CA ARG A 247 -19.74 -10.08 15.11
C ARG A 247 -21.23 -10.00 14.82
N ALA A 248 -22.00 -9.24 15.61
CA ALA A 248 -23.43 -9.05 15.39
C ALA A 248 -23.73 -8.41 14.02
N ALA A 249 -22.91 -7.46 13.55
CA ALA A 249 -23.07 -6.85 12.24
C ALA A 249 -22.79 -7.84 11.10
N LEU A 250 -21.78 -8.71 11.26
CA LEU A 250 -21.51 -9.80 10.30
C LEU A 250 -22.70 -10.76 10.21
N LEU A 251 -23.25 -11.18 11.35
CA LEU A 251 -24.39 -12.10 11.40
C LEU A 251 -25.65 -11.47 10.80
N ASP A 252 -25.87 -10.18 11.04
CA ASP A 252 -27.02 -9.45 10.52
C ASP A 252 -27.04 -9.38 8.99
N VAL A 253 -25.86 -9.32 8.33
CA VAL A 253 -25.77 -9.30 6.85
C VAL A 253 -25.62 -10.71 6.25
N GLY A 254 -25.69 -11.78 7.06
CA GLY A 254 -25.58 -13.17 6.63
C GLY A 254 -24.15 -13.69 6.53
N GLY A 255 -23.20 -13.03 7.20
CA GLY A 255 -21.77 -13.36 7.18
C GLY A 255 -20.97 -12.54 6.17
N VAL A 256 -19.75 -12.96 5.93
CA VAL A 256 -18.87 -12.37 4.90
C VAL A 256 -19.42 -12.69 3.51
N ALA A 257 -19.52 -11.69 2.65
CA ALA A 257 -20.07 -11.82 1.29
C ALA A 257 -19.28 -12.82 0.45
N THR A 258 -19.98 -13.66 -0.29
CA THR A 258 -19.40 -14.71 -1.14
C THR A 258 -19.71 -14.51 -2.63
N GLU A 259 -20.49 -13.50 -2.95
CA GLU A 259 -20.98 -13.21 -4.29
C GLU A 259 -19.92 -12.52 -5.17
N THR A 260 -18.91 -11.90 -4.54
CA THR A 260 -17.80 -11.24 -5.23
C THR A 260 -16.46 -11.71 -4.67
N ILE A 261 -15.38 -11.56 -5.43
CA ILE A 261 -14.01 -11.88 -4.97
C ILE A 261 -13.37 -10.76 -4.12
N ALA A 262 -14.06 -9.62 -3.95
CA ALA A 262 -13.75 -8.57 -2.96
C ALA A 262 -14.78 -8.66 -1.84
N GLU A 263 -14.68 -9.72 -1.07
CA GLU A 263 -15.61 -10.08 0.00
C GLU A 263 -15.70 -9.01 1.08
N ASP A 264 -14.59 -8.37 1.39
CA ASP A 264 -14.40 -7.31 2.37
C ASP A 264 -15.16 -6.03 2.00
N PHE A 265 -14.90 -5.51 0.81
CA PHE A 265 -15.58 -4.35 0.25
C PHE A 265 -17.09 -4.59 0.14
N HIS A 266 -17.49 -5.76 -0.39
CA HIS A 266 -18.90 -6.11 -0.58
C HIS A 266 -19.62 -6.31 0.76
N THR A 267 -19.01 -7.01 1.73
CA THR A 267 -19.58 -7.16 3.08
C THR A 267 -19.83 -5.81 3.73
N THR A 268 -18.89 -4.87 3.57
CA THR A 268 -19.05 -3.54 4.17
C THR A 268 -20.21 -2.77 3.53
N ILE A 269 -20.40 -2.84 2.21
CA ILE A 269 -21.57 -2.20 1.56
C ILE A 269 -22.88 -2.80 2.09
N LYS A 270 -22.95 -4.14 2.27
CA LYS A 270 -24.12 -4.80 2.86
C LYS A 270 -24.41 -4.30 4.27
N MET A 271 -23.37 -4.10 5.10
CA MET A 271 -23.51 -3.53 6.44
C MET A 271 -24.04 -2.08 6.39
N HIS A 272 -23.43 -1.24 5.55
CA HIS A 272 -23.88 0.15 5.39
C HIS A 272 -25.31 0.25 4.85
N ALA A 273 -25.71 -0.64 3.94
CA ALA A 273 -27.09 -0.70 3.45
C ALA A 273 -28.09 -1.09 4.54
N LYS A 274 -27.67 -1.70 5.64
CA LYS A 274 -28.47 -1.98 6.83
C LYS A 274 -28.37 -0.89 7.92
N GLY A 275 -27.62 0.17 7.67
CA GLY A 275 -27.49 1.29 8.60
C GLY A 275 -26.34 1.17 9.61
N TRP A 276 -25.52 0.13 9.51
CA TRP A 276 -24.29 0.02 10.30
C TRP A 276 -23.29 1.10 9.91
N LYS A 277 -22.47 1.53 10.86
CA LYS A 277 -21.43 2.56 10.67
C LYS A 277 -20.05 1.94 10.60
N SER A 278 -19.10 2.71 10.09
CA SER A 278 -17.68 2.36 10.08
C SER A 278 -16.80 3.54 10.47
N ARG A 279 -15.61 3.27 11.03
CA ARG A 279 -14.62 4.27 11.42
C ARG A 279 -13.24 3.93 10.90
N TYR A 280 -12.42 4.95 10.77
CA TYR A 280 -11.02 4.82 10.42
C TYR A 280 -10.14 5.21 11.62
N HIS A 281 -9.23 4.31 11.99
CA HIS A 281 -8.20 4.60 12.97
C HIS A 281 -6.86 4.75 12.25
N GLY A 282 -6.25 5.91 12.30
CA GLY A 282 -5.14 6.30 11.41
C GLY A 282 -3.73 5.92 11.88
N GLU A 283 -3.58 5.17 12.98
CA GLU A 283 -2.28 4.63 13.38
C GLU A 283 -2.00 3.32 12.61
N THR A 284 -0.74 3.16 12.22
CA THR A 284 -0.29 1.92 11.58
C THR A 284 -0.02 0.87 12.65
N LEU A 285 -0.98 -0.01 12.87
CA LEU A 285 -0.94 -1.03 13.92
C LEU A 285 -0.76 -2.46 13.36
N VAL A 286 -0.56 -2.59 12.06
CA VAL A 286 -0.30 -3.87 11.39
C VAL A 286 0.70 -3.64 10.26
N GLN A 287 1.68 -4.54 10.14
CA GLN A 287 2.61 -4.57 9.01
C GLN A 287 2.57 -5.93 8.31
N GLY A 288 2.34 -5.91 7.00
CA GLY A 288 2.30 -7.08 6.13
C GLY A 288 3.49 -7.19 5.20
N LEU A 289 3.36 -8.07 4.21
CA LEU A 289 4.30 -8.22 3.10
C LEU A 289 3.71 -7.69 1.81
N ALA A 290 4.38 -6.72 1.20
CA ALA A 290 4.03 -6.24 -0.13
C ALA A 290 4.52 -7.23 -1.21
N PRO A 291 3.87 -7.27 -2.40
CA PRO A 291 4.34 -8.07 -3.52
C PRO A 291 5.79 -7.78 -3.87
N HIS A 292 6.60 -8.84 -3.97
CA HIS A 292 8.02 -8.72 -4.25
C HIS A 292 8.30 -8.34 -5.71
N ASP A 293 7.50 -8.85 -6.65
CA ASP A 293 7.70 -8.70 -8.09
C ASP A 293 6.52 -8.04 -8.80
N LEU A 294 6.75 -7.61 -10.05
CA LEU A 294 5.74 -6.99 -10.89
C LEU A 294 4.54 -7.92 -11.15
N SER A 295 4.75 -9.22 -11.30
CA SER A 295 3.68 -10.17 -11.61
C SER A 295 2.71 -10.31 -10.47
N SER A 296 3.23 -10.49 -9.27
CA SER A 296 2.45 -10.57 -8.02
C SER A 296 1.72 -9.25 -7.77
N PHE A 297 2.38 -8.11 -8.03
CA PHE A 297 1.75 -6.79 -7.97
C PHE A 297 0.58 -6.67 -8.95
N LEU A 298 0.79 -7.02 -10.23
CA LEU A 298 -0.25 -6.95 -11.25
C LEU A 298 -1.42 -7.91 -10.94
N LEU A 299 -1.13 -9.12 -10.46
CA LEU A 299 -2.15 -10.10 -10.07
C LEU A 299 -3.01 -9.58 -8.91
N GLN A 300 -2.40 -8.96 -7.91
CA GLN A 300 -3.10 -8.33 -6.78
C GLN A 300 -4.04 -7.21 -7.27
N ARG A 301 -3.55 -6.32 -8.13
CA ARG A 301 -4.34 -5.21 -8.69
C ARG A 301 -5.48 -5.68 -9.59
N ASP A 302 -5.25 -6.70 -10.42
CA ASP A 302 -6.30 -7.32 -11.25
C ASP A 302 -7.42 -7.91 -10.37
N ARG A 303 -7.07 -8.62 -9.32
CA ARG A 303 -8.04 -9.18 -8.37
C ARG A 303 -8.90 -8.09 -7.72
N TRP A 304 -8.27 -7.01 -7.23
CA TRP A 304 -9.00 -5.90 -6.62
C TRP A 304 -9.91 -5.19 -7.62
N ALA A 305 -9.42 -4.89 -8.82
CA ALA A 305 -10.22 -4.22 -9.83
C ALA A 305 -11.46 -5.05 -10.21
N ARG A 306 -11.28 -6.34 -10.50
CA ARG A 306 -12.39 -7.23 -10.87
C ARG A 306 -13.36 -7.43 -9.72
N GLY A 307 -12.84 -7.66 -8.52
CA GLY A 307 -13.67 -7.87 -7.33
C GLY A 307 -14.54 -6.67 -7.02
N ASN A 308 -13.94 -5.49 -6.92
CA ASN A 308 -14.68 -4.26 -6.62
C ASN A 308 -15.67 -3.91 -7.72
N LEU A 309 -15.26 -3.96 -9.00
CA LEU A 309 -16.15 -3.65 -10.12
C LEU A 309 -17.32 -4.64 -10.25
N SER A 310 -17.18 -5.88 -9.77
CA SER A 310 -18.27 -6.87 -9.79
C SER A 310 -19.45 -6.46 -8.91
N VAL A 311 -19.24 -5.57 -7.91
CA VAL A 311 -20.31 -5.02 -7.05
C VAL A 311 -21.36 -4.25 -7.86
N PHE A 312 -21.01 -3.66 -9.01
CA PHE A 312 -21.99 -3.05 -9.91
C PHE A 312 -23.10 -4.00 -10.35
N ARG A 313 -22.90 -5.31 -10.22
CA ARG A 313 -23.83 -6.37 -10.63
C ARG A 313 -24.57 -7.02 -9.46
N THR A 314 -24.36 -6.54 -8.26
CA THR A 314 -25.05 -7.00 -7.05
C THR A 314 -26.20 -6.08 -6.68
N PRO A 315 -27.15 -6.52 -5.83
CA PRO A 315 -28.19 -5.65 -5.28
C PRO A 315 -27.65 -4.42 -4.54
N GLU A 316 -26.43 -4.52 -4.01
CA GLU A 316 -25.75 -3.47 -3.27
C GLU A 316 -24.97 -2.49 -4.17
N ASN A 317 -25.24 -2.50 -5.49
CA ASN A 317 -24.69 -1.52 -6.44
C ASN A 317 -24.92 -0.08 -5.93
N PRO A 318 -23.85 0.71 -5.74
CA PRO A 318 -23.98 2.06 -5.17
C PRO A 318 -24.86 3.03 -5.97
N LEU A 319 -25.11 2.76 -7.26
CA LEU A 319 -26.04 3.57 -8.07
C LEU A 319 -27.49 3.31 -7.70
N THR A 320 -27.85 2.09 -7.35
CA THR A 320 -29.25 1.64 -7.18
C THR A 320 -29.62 1.26 -5.74
N ALA A 321 -28.66 0.94 -4.89
CA ALA A 321 -28.90 0.53 -3.50
C ALA A 321 -29.67 1.61 -2.72
N ARG A 322 -30.84 1.27 -2.19
CA ARG A 322 -31.81 2.24 -1.65
C ARG A 322 -31.39 2.88 -0.32
N HIS A 323 -30.64 2.17 0.51
CA HIS A 323 -30.37 2.56 1.91
C HIS A 323 -29.02 3.26 2.12
N LEU A 324 -28.20 3.42 1.09
CA LEU A 324 -26.96 4.18 1.19
C LEU A 324 -27.25 5.69 1.22
N THR A 325 -26.59 6.39 2.14
CA THR A 325 -26.60 7.85 2.18
C THR A 325 -25.91 8.45 0.95
N PHE A 326 -26.17 9.72 0.65
CA PHE A 326 -25.50 10.42 -0.46
C PHE A 326 -23.97 10.37 -0.30
N GLY A 327 -23.45 10.61 0.91
CA GLY A 327 -22.03 10.55 1.21
C GLY A 327 -21.41 9.16 0.95
N GLN A 328 -22.11 8.10 1.36
CA GLN A 328 -21.70 6.72 1.07
C GLN A 328 -21.71 6.41 -0.42
N ARG A 329 -22.74 6.85 -1.16
CA ARG A 329 -22.80 6.68 -2.62
C ARG A 329 -21.63 7.32 -3.33
N VAL A 330 -21.35 8.60 -3.06
CA VAL A 330 -20.21 9.32 -3.65
C VAL A 330 -18.92 8.63 -3.29
N SER A 331 -18.77 8.22 -2.03
CA SER A 331 -17.59 7.53 -1.53
C SER A 331 -17.33 6.19 -2.22
N TYR A 332 -18.36 5.35 -2.37
CA TYR A 332 -18.24 4.06 -3.06
C TYR A 332 -18.03 4.24 -4.56
N LEU A 333 -18.80 5.14 -5.20
CA LEU A 333 -18.65 5.43 -6.62
C LEU A 333 -17.26 5.96 -6.95
N SER A 334 -16.69 6.86 -6.14
CA SER A 334 -15.33 7.36 -6.35
C SER A 334 -14.30 6.24 -6.31
N SER A 335 -14.44 5.25 -5.42
CA SER A 335 -13.56 4.09 -5.36
C SER A 335 -13.68 3.19 -6.60
N LEU A 336 -14.91 2.96 -7.08
CA LEU A 336 -15.15 2.12 -8.26
C LEU A 336 -14.74 2.84 -9.54
N LEU A 337 -15.04 4.15 -9.66
CA LEU A 337 -14.66 4.95 -10.82
C LEU A 337 -13.14 5.19 -10.91
N ALA A 338 -12.40 5.12 -9.81
CA ALA A 338 -10.94 5.19 -9.85
C ALA A 338 -10.31 4.12 -10.76
N TYR A 339 -10.95 2.96 -10.89
CA TYR A 339 -10.53 1.94 -11.83
C TYR A 339 -10.71 2.35 -13.31
N PHE A 340 -11.41 3.45 -13.62
CA PHE A 340 -11.58 3.97 -14.98
C PHE A 340 -10.59 5.09 -15.32
N VAL A 341 -9.77 5.56 -14.41
CA VAL A 341 -8.72 6.58 -14.66
C VAL A 341 -7.72 6.15 -15.74
N PRO A 342 -7.24 4.87 -15.79
CA PRO A 342 -6.40 4.43 -16.91
C PRO A 342 -7.09 4.52 -18.28
N LEU A 343 -8.41 4.28 -18.36
CA LEU A 343 -9.16 4.42 -19.62
C LEU A 343 -9.21 5.89 -20.08
N GLN A 344 -9.44 6.81 -19.15
CA GLN A 344 -9.32 8.24 -19.41
C GLN A 344 -7.97 8.59 -20.03
N ARG A 345 -6.86 8.08 -19.46
CA ARG A 345 -5.51 8.30 -19.98
C ARG A 345 -5.34 7.74 -21.39
N LEU A 346 -5.85 6.52 -21.65
CA LEU A 346 -5.88 5.95 -23.00
C LEU A 346 -6.69 6.81 -23.96
N GLY A 347 -7.80 7.40 -23.52
CA GLY A 347 -8.59 8.35 -24.30
C GLY A 347 -7.79 9.59 -24.69
N TYR A 348 -7.07 10.21 -23.76
CA TYR A 348 -6.18 11.33 -24.07
C TYR A 348 -5.07 10.95 -25.06
N LEU A 349 -4.45 9.77 -24.88
CA LEU A 349 -3.41 9.29 -25.78
C LEU A 349 -3.94 8.96 -27.18
N ALA A 350 -5.14 8.43 -27.27
CA ALA A 350 -5.81 8.16 -28.54
C ALA A 350 -6.10 9.48 -29.30
N VAL A 351 -6.71 10.46 -28.63
CA VAL A 351 -6.99 11.78 -29.21
C VAL A 351 -5.70 12.43 -29.70
N LEU A 352 -4.65 12.44 -28.87
CA LEU A 352 -3.34 13.00 -29.21
C LEU A 352 -2.72 12.31 -30.44
N THR A 353 -2.76 10.98 -30.47
CA THR A 353 -2.23 10.18 -31.58
C THR A 353 -2.97 10.47 -32.89
N VAL A 354 -4.30 10.48 -32.87
CA VAL A 354 -5.12 10.79 -34.05
C VAL A 354 -4.87 12.20 -34.53
N MET A 355 -4.83 13.18 -33.64
CA MET A 355 -4.51 14.57 -33.98
C MET A 355 -3.14 14.70 -34.64
N LEU A 356 -2.11 14.03 -34.13
CA LEU A 356 -0.76 14.06 -34.71
C LEU A 356 -0.72 13.43 -36.11
N LEU A 357 -1.46 12.36 -36.37
CA LEU A 357 -1.46 11.65 -37.64
C LEU A 357 -2.34 12.28 -38.68
N THR A 358 -3.52 12.79 -38.34
CA THR A 358 -4.54 13.23 -39.28
C THR A 358 -4.66 14.75 -39.40
N GLY A 359 -4.09 15.52 -38.46
CA GLY A 359 -4.32 16.97 -38.38
C GLY A 359 -5.73 17.35 -37.85
N ALA A 360 -6.57 16.37 -37.54
CA ALA A 360 -7.92 16.59 -37.00
C ALA A 360 -7.84 17.22 -35.60
N LEU A 361 -8.61 18.26 -35.36
CA LEU A 361 -8.58 18.99 -34.10
C LEU A 361 -9.68 18.53 -33.15
N PRO A 362 -9.34 18.09 -31.92
CA PRO A 362 -10.32 17.75 -30.91
C PRO A 362 -11.01 18.97 -30.30
N MET A 363 -10.48 20.16 -30.54
CA MET A 363 -11.04 21.44 -30.13
C MET A 363 -10.57 22.56 -31.04
N HIS A 364 -11.43 23.51 -31.31
CA HIS A 364 -11.08 24.72 -32.00
C HIS A 364 -11.05 25.89 -31.02
N ALA A 365 -9.85 26.36 -30.68
CA ALA A 365 -9.68 27.43 -29.72
C ALA A 365 -8.53 28.34 -30.15
N SER A 366 -8.65 29.64 -29.85
CA SER A 366 -7.51 30.56 -29.97
C SER A 366 -6.48 30.23 -28.87
N LEU A 367 -5.21 30.56 -29.13
CA LEU A 367 -4.16 30.42 -28.12
C LEU A 367 -4.49 31.20 -26.85
N ALA A 368 -5.06 32.41 -26.98
CA ALA A 368 -5.51 33.20 -25.82
C ALA A 368 -6.59 32.47 -25.03
N GLY A 369 -7.60 31.88 -25.66
CA GLY A 369 -8.64 31.10 -24.99
C GLY A 369 -8.07 29.87 -24.29
N PHE A 370 -7.17 29.13 -24.95
CA PHE A 370 -6.48 27.99 -24.34
C PHE A 370 -5.69 28.40 -23.09
N LEU A 371 -4.88 29.45 -23.18
CA LEU A 371 -4.09 29.95 -22.05
C LEU A 371 -4.97 30.47 -20.91
N THR A 372 -6.11 31.11 -21.22
CA THR A 372 -7.01 31.69 -20.22
C THR A 372 -7.79 30.61 -19.46
N PHE A 373 -8.27 29.56 -20.13
CA PHE A 373 -9.17 28.59 -19.50
C PHE A 373 -8.49 27.29 -19.11
N TRP A 374 -7.65 26.72 -19.99
CA TRP A 374 -7.07 25.40 -19.76
C TRP A 374 -5.87 25.44 -18.80
N VAL A 375 -4.96 26.41 -18.96
CA VAL A 375 -3.74 26.49 -18.13
C VAL A 375 -4.08 26.73 -16.66
N PRO A 376 -4.97 27.66 -16.27
CA PRO A 376 -5.38 27.80 -14.88
C PRO A 376 -6.11 26.57 -14.35
N TRP A 377 -6.92 25.90 -15.19
CA TRP A 377 -7.56 24.65 -14.78
C TRP A 377 -6.53 23.58 -14.41
N LEU A 378 -5.57 23.31 -15.28
CA LEU A 378 -4.50 22.35 -15.02
C LEU A 378 -3.68 22.72 -13.78
N ALA A 379 -3.30 23.99 -13.64
CA ALA A 379 -2.53 24.47 -12.49
C ALA A 379 -3.29 24.30 -11.17
N LEU A 380 -4.59 24.62 -11.18
CA LEU A 380 -5.46 24.46 -10.02
C LEU A 380 -5.72 22.99 -9.68
N ASP A 381 -5.91 22.11 -10.68
CA ASP A 381 -6.06 20.67 -10.49
C ASP A 381 -4.84 20.06 -9.81
N VAL A 382 -3.65 20.34 -10.33
CA VAL A 382 -2.38 19.88 -9.76
C VAL A 382 -2.16 20.45 -8.36
N ALA A 383 -2.42 21.75 -8.16
CA ALA A 383 -2.28 22.39 -6.86
C ALA A 383 -3.26 21.82 -5.83
N ALA A 384 -4.55 21.68 -6.18
CA ALA A 384 -5.58 21.13 -5.32
C ALA A 384 -5.26 19.67 -4.94
N SER A 385 -4.93 18.84 -5.94
CA SER A 385 -4.60 17.43 -5.72
C SER A 385 -3.37 17.27 -4.83
N THR A 386 -2.33 18.09 -5.02
CA THR A 386 -1.12 18.08 -4.20
C THR A 386 -1.40 18.53 -2.75
N LEU A 387 -2.12 19.64 -2.59
CA LEU A 387 -2.43 20.20 -1.28
C LEU A 387 -3.39 19.30 -0.47
N LEU A 388 -4.38 18.69 -1.13
CA LEU A 388 -5.31 17.74 -0.49
C LEU A 388 -4.59 16.49 0.04
N CYS A 389 -3.48 16.09 -0.54
CA CYS A 389 -2.62 15.02 0.00
C CYS A 389 -1.92 15.41 1.32
N ARG A 390 -1.86 16.70 1.67
CA ARG A 390 -1.25 17.22 2.92
C ARG A 390 0.17 16.68 3.18
N GLY A 391 0.95 16.44 2.12
CA GLY A 391 2.29 15.84 2.21
C GLY A 391 2.31 14.35 2.59
N ARG A 392 1.14 13.71 2.73
CA ARG A 392 1.04 12.29 3.09
C ARG A 392 1.22 11.35 1.91
N ALA A 393 0.98 11.82 0.69
CA ALA A 393 1.13 11.04 -0.54
C ALA A 393 1.75 11.89 -1.66
N SER A 394 2.31 11.23 -2.67
CA SER A 394 2.89 11.84 -3.86
C SER A 394 2.04 11.54 -5.10
N LEU A 395 1.72 12.57 -5.88
CA LEU A 395 1.03 12.40 -7.16
C LEU A 395 1.89 11.65 -8.20
N TRP A 396 3.22 11.81 -8.12
CA TRP A 396 4.15 11.12 -9.02
C TRP A 396 4.13 9.61 -8.83
N ASP A 397 4.09 9.17 -7.57
CA ASP A 397 4.01 7.75 -7.23
C ASP A 397 2.70 7.14 -7.76
N GLY A 398 1.59 7.86 -7.64
CA GLY A 398 0.31 7.50 -8.24
C GLY A 398 0.35 7.41 -9.77
N THR A 399 1.04 8.32 -10.43
CA THR A 399 1.18 8.32 -11.89
C THR A 399 1.92 7.08 -12.40
N TYR A 400 3.00 6.68 -11.74
CA TYR A 400 3.73 5.46 -12.10
C TYR A 400 2.91 4.21 -11.85
N SER A 401 2.22 4.11 -10.71
CA SER A 401 1.31 3.01 -10.42
C SER A 401 0.21 2.90 -11.47
N LEU A 402 -0.36 4.02 -11.89
CA LEU A 402 -1.37 4.07 -12.94
C LEU A 402 -0.86 3.53 -14.29
N LEU A 403 0.35 3.90 -14.71
CA LEU A 403 0.96 3.39 -15.95
C LEU A 403 1.17 1.88 -15.89
N LEU A 404 1.64 1.36 -14.74
CA LEU A 404 1.86 -0.07 -14.56
C LEU A 404 0.55 -0.87 -14.57
N THR A 405 -0.55 -0.27 -14.13
CA THR A 405 -1.88 -0.92 -14.08
C THR A 405 -2.70 -0.75 -15.36
N LEU A 406 -2.19 -0.05 -16.38
CA LEU A 406 -2.90 0.23 -17.63
C LEU A 406 -3.43 -1.05 -18.31
N GLU A 407 -2.64 -2.12 -18.29
CA GLU A 407 -2.97 -3.40 -18.93
C GLU A 407 -4.06 -4.19 -18.18
N ILE A 408 -4.07 -4.10 -16.85
CA ILE A 408 -5.08 -4.76 -16.00
C ILE A 408 -6.45 -4.17 -16.29
N PHE A 409 -6.47 -2.92 -16.59
CA PHE A 409 -7.65 -2.10 -16.62
C PHE A 409 -8.59 -2.45 -17.77
N VAL A 410 -8.03 -2.67 -18.95
CA VAL A 410 -8.83 -3.15 -20.10
C VAL A 410 -9.53 -4.48 -19.74
N LYS A 411 -8.85 -5.36 -19.00
CA LYS A 411 -9.41 -6.63 -18.52
C LYS A 411 -10.49 -6.41 -17.46
N ALA A 412 -10.29 -5.47 -16.53
CA ALA A 412 -11.21 -5.19 -15.44
C ALA A 412 -12.55 -4.60 -15.94
N VAL A 413 -12.51 -3.69 -16.91
CA VAL A 413 -13.73 -3.13 -17.53
C VAL A 413 -14.56 -4.23 -18.21
N MET A 414 -13.92 -5.23 -18.79
CA MET A 414 -14.65 -6.35 -19.40
C MET A 414 -15.49 -7.15 -18.39
N VAL A 415 -15.13 -7.13 -17.09
CA VAL A 415 -15.93 -7.77 -16.02
C VAL A 415 -17.29 -7.08 -15.86
N VAL A 416 -17.35 -5.76 -16.04
CA VAL A 416 -18.62 -5.01 -16.00
C VAL A 416 -19.51 -5.38 -17.19
N LEU A 417 -18.90 -5.59 -18.36
CA LEU A 417 -19.61 -5.88 -19.62
C LEU A 417 -19.96 -7.36 -19.80
N ARG A 418 -19.09 -8.26 -19.34
CA ARG A 418 -19.26 -9.73 -19.49
C ARG A 418 -19.00 -10.41 -18.15
N PRO A 419 -20.00 -11.16 -17.60
CA PRO A 419 -19.79 -11.94 -16.38
C PRO A 419 -18.91 -13.16 -16.73
N THR A 420 -17.65 -13.08 -16.37
CA THR A 420 -16.80 -14.26 -16.32
C THR A 420 -16.72 -14.70 -14.87
N ALA A 421 -16.91 -16.00 -14.60
CA ALA A 421 -16.63 -16.55 -13.29
C ALA A 421 -15.15 -16.31 -12.98
N SER A 422 -14.88 -15.36 -12.08
CA SER A 422 -13.51 -15.09 -11.66
C SER A 422 -13.11 -16.12 -10.61
N THR A 423 -12.14 -16.97 -10.94
CA THR A 423 -11.52 -17.86 -9.96
C THR A 423 -10.55 -17.06 -9.10
N PHE A 424 -10.66 -17.22 -7.79
CA PHE A 424 -9.72 -16.65 -6.84
C PHE A 424 -8.33 -17.29 -7.04
N LYS A 425 -7.31 -16.46 -7.29
CA LYS A 425 -5.90 -16.88 -7.30
C LYS A 425 -5.17 -16.20 -6.17
N VAL A 426 -4.53 -16.98 -5.31
CA VAL A 426 -3.65 -16.47 -4.25
C VAL A 426 -2.46 -15.76 -4.89
N THR A 427 -2.06 -14.61 -4.34
CA THR A 427 -0.84 -13.92 -4.77
C THR A 427 0.36 -14.65 -4.18
N PRO A 428 1.27 -15.22 -4.99
CA PRO A 428 2.47 -15.88 -4.48
C PRO A 428 3.31 -14.88 -3.67
N LYS A 429 3.82 -15.31 -2.51
CA LYS A 429 4.70 -14.51 -1.65
C LYS A 429 6.13 -15.05 -1.63
N ASP A 430 6.34 -16.26 -2.16
CA ASP A 430 7.62 -16.98 -2.19
C ASP A 430 8.26 -16.99 -3.60
N GLY A 431 7.95 -16.01 -4.45
CA GLY A 431 8.42 -15.98 -5.83
C GLY A 431 9.89 -15.57 -5.95
N ILE A 432 10.64 -16.29 -6.78
CA ILE A 432 11.91 -15.79 -7.33
C ILE A 432 11.55 -14.65 -8.28
N ASP A 433 11.95 -13.43 -7.93
CA ASP A 433 11.72 -12.25 -8.77
C ASP A 433 12.44 -12.40 -10.11
N ASP A 434 11.69 -12.44 -11.20
CA ASP A 434 12.20 -12.30 -12.57
C ASP A 434 12.58 -10.84 -12.89
N GLY A 435 13.06 -10.09 -11.91
CA GLY A 435 13.32 -8.65 -11.96
C GLY A 435 14.13 -8.17 -13.14
N GLY A 436 14.22 -6.87 -13.31
CA GLY A 436 14.96 -6.24 -14.37
C GLY A 436 14.20 -6.20 -15.71
N TRP A 437 14.96 -6.19 -16.82
CA TRP A 437 14.39 -5.99 -18.15
C TRP A 437 13.45 -7.11 -18.61
N HIS A 438 13.49 -8.30 -18.02
CA HIS A 438 12.52 -9.36 -18.29
C HIS A 438 11.12 -8.99 -17.81
N ALA A 439 10.99 -8.32 -16.66
CA ALA A 439 9.72 -7.84 -16.14
C ALA A 439 9.07 -6.78 -17.06
N VAL A 440 9.88 -5.95 -17.71
CA VAL A 440 9.39 -4.92 -18.66
C VAL A 440 8.57 -5.53 -19.79
N ARG A 441 8.93 -6.73 -20.25
CA ARG A 441 8.18 -7.43 -21.31
C ARG A 441 6.71 -7.69 -20.96
N ARG A 442 6.36 -7.70 -19.68
CA ARG A 442 4.98 -7.92 -19.21
C ARG A 442 4.09 -6.68 -19.36
N LEU A 443 4.68 -5.52 -19.62
CA LEU A 443 3.97 -4.25 -19.82
C LEU A 443 3.66 -4.00 -21.30
N HIS A 444 3.06 -5.02 -21.96
CA HIS A 444 2.82 -5.00 -23.41
C HIS A 444 2.01 -3.80 -23.87
N LEU A 445 0.94 -3.44 -23.15
CA LEU A 445 0.09 -2.32 -23.54
C LEU A 445 0.83 -0.99 -23.39
N VAL A 446 1.61 -0.79 -22.33
CA VAL A 446 2.42 0.44 -22.14
C VAL A 446 3.44 0.57 -23.27
N ILE A 447 4.13 -0.53 -23.61
CA ILE A 447 5.10 -0.57 -24.71
C ILE A 447 4.41 -0.27 -26.04
N ALA A 448 3.29 -0.94 -26.33
CA ALA A 448 2.55 -0.75 -27.58
C ALA A 448 2.07 0.69 -27.74
N VAL A 449 1.48 1.28 -26.70
CA VAL A 449 1.01 2.66 -26.69
C VAL A 449 2.18 3.64 -26.86
N ALA A 450 3.31 3.40 -26.18
CA ALA A 450 4.51 4.23 -26.33
C ALA A 450 5.07 4.16 -27.76
N LEU A 451 5.11 2.98 -28.37
CA LEU A 451 5.57 2.82 -29.78
C LEU A 451 4.63 3.50 -30.77
N VAL A 452 3.31 3.37 -30.57
CA VAL A 452 2.31 4.05 -31.42
C VAL A 452 2.46 5.56 -31.32
N LEU A 453 2.57 6.10 -30.10
CA LEU A 453 2.74 7.54 -29.89
C LEU A 453 4.08 8.06 -30.45
N LEU A 454 5.17 7.31 -30.26
CA LEU A 454 6.49 7.63 -30.82
C LEU A 454 6.44 7.65 -32.35
N SER A 455 5.79 6.65 -32.97
CA SER A 455 5.61 6.58 -34.43
C SER A 455 4.80 7.77 -34.95
N ALA A 456 3.68 8.11 -34.29
CA ALA A 456 2.87 9.27 -34.64
C ALA A 456 3.65 10.58 -34.52
N LEU A 457 4.43 10.76 -33.47
CA LEU A 457 5.29 11.92 -33.27
C LEU A 457 6.38 11.99 -34.34
N SER A 458 7.07 10.88 -34.64
CA SER A 458 8.11 10.82 -35.65
C SER A 458 7.58 11.16 -37.05
N LEU A 459 6.43 10.57 -37.42
CA LEU A 459 5.77 10.87 -38.70
C LEU A 459 5.36 12.35 -38.78
N ARG A 460 4.87 12.94 -37.70
CA ARG A 460 4.52 14.36 -37.66
C ARG A 460 5.76 15.26 -37.84
N VAL A 461 6.88 14.92 -37.20
CA VAL A 461 8.15 15.66 -37.38
C VAL A 461 8.63 15.57 -38.83
N LEU A 462 8.58 14.38 -39.44
CA LEU A 462 8.91 14.18 -40.85
C LEU A 462 7.96 14.95 -41.78
N ALA A 463 6.68 15.06 -41.43
CA ALA A 463 5.72 15.86 -42.20
C ALA A 463 6.04 17.38 -42.14
N VAL A 464 6.43 17.89 -40.98
CA VAL A 464 6.88 19.28 -40.82
C VAL A 464 8.16 19.55 -41.64
N ALA A 465 9.04 18.55 -41.76
CA ALA A 465 10.24 18.60 -42.60
C ALA A 465 9.95 18.39 -44.10
N GLY A 466 8.69 18.21 -44.52
CA GLY A 466 8.29 17.98 -45.89
C GLY A 466 8.57 16.58 -46.45
N VAL A 467 8.91 15.61 -45.60
CA VAL A 467 9.28 14.24 -45.99
C VAL A 467 8.05 13.30 -45.98
N ALA A 468 7.15 13.46 -45.00
CA ALA A 468 5.96 12.60 -44.89
C ALA A 468 4.68 13.34 -45.36
N PRO A 469 3.76 12.68 -46.10
CA PRO A 469 2.55 13.31 -46.63
C PRO A 469 1.41 13.30 -45.61
N LEU A 470 1.56 13.98 -44.47
CA LEU A 470 0.48 14.16 -43.52
C LEU A 470 -0.24 15.50 -43.69
N PRO A 471 -1.56 15.58 -43.40
CA PRO A 471 -2.31 16.82 -43.40
C PRO A 471 -1.69 17.86 -42.47
N ALA A 472 -1.77 19.13 -42.84
CA ALA A 472 -1.21 20.24 -42.06
C ALA A 472 -1.91 20.31 -40.67
N LEU A 473 -1.13 20.60 -39.66
CA LEU A 473 -1.62 20.89 -38.31
C LEU A 473 -1.28 22.37 -38.02
N ASN A 474 -2.22 23.13 -37.44
CA ASN A 474 -1.94 24.52 -37.12
C ASN A 474 -0.80 24.63 -36.08
N GLY A 475 -0.05 25.73 -36.09
CA GLY A 475 1.18 25.89 -35.32
C GLY A 475 0.95 25.74 -33.78
N ALA A 476 -0.15 26.26 -33.26
CA ALA A 476 -0.45 26.14 -31.83
C ALA A 476 -0.77 24.68 -31.42
N ALA A 477 -1.60 24.00 -32.20
CA ALA A 477 -1.94 22.58 -31.96
C ALA A 477 -0.70 21.68 -32.15
N LEU A 478 0.19 22.01 -33.07
CA LEU A 478 1.46 21.31 -33.26
C LEU A 478 2.34 21.41 -32.01
N VAL A 479 2.58 22.62 -31.52
CA VAL A 479 3.43 22.86 -30.35
C VAL A 479 2.86 22.13 -29.12
N VAL A 480 1.57 22.31 -28.85
CA VAL A 480 0.88 21.64 -27.71
C VAL A 480 0.92 20.14 -27.87
N GLY A 481 0.59 19.61 -29.06
CA GLY A 481 0.58 18.17 -29.31
C GLY A 481 1.95 17.51 -29.16
N VAL A 482 3.00 18.15 -29.69
CA VAL A 482 4.38 17.66 -29.53
C VAL A 482 4.81 17.71 -28.08
N ALA A 483 4.52 18.79 -27.34
CA ALA A 483 4.86 18.89 -25.92
C ALA A 483 4.21 17.79 -25.09
N PHE A 484 2.93 17.52 -25.31
CA PHE A 484 2.23 16.42 -24.63
C PHE A 484 2.76 15.04 -25.01
N ALA A 485 3.05 14.81 -26.30
CA ALA A 485 3.60 13.54 -26.75
C ALA A 485 4.97 13.26 -26.11
N VAL A 486 5.85 14.25 -26.07
CA VAL A 486 7.16 14.14 -25.43
C VAL A 486 7.01 13.89 -23.93
N TRP A 487 6.10 14.61 -23.26
CA TRP A 487 5.81 14.42 -21.84
C TRP A 487 5.32 12.99 -21.53
N GLU A 488 4.34 12.49 -22.27
CA GLU A 488 3.79 11.14 -22.07
C GLU A 488 4.82 10.04 -22.36
N LEU A 489 5.61 10.21 -23.44
CA LEU A 489 6.72 9.31 -23.75
C LEU A 489 7.78 9.31 -22.64
N ALA A 490 8.09 10.47 -22.06
CA ALA A 490 9.03 10.57 -20.95
C ALA A 490 8.52 9.83 -19.71
N LEU A 491 7.21 9.97 -19.37
CA LEU A 491 6.60 9.26 -18.26
C LEU A 491 6.59 7.74 -18.48
N MET A 492 6.18 7.27 -19.66
CA MET A 492 6.18 5.84 -20.00
C MET A 492 7.59 5.27 -19.98
N THR A 493 8.56 5.97 -20.59
CA THR A 493 9.97 5.56 -20.57
C THR A 493 10.50 5.51 -19.14
N GLY A 494 10.19 6.52 -18.32
CA GLY A 494 10.55 6.54 -16.89
C GLY A 494 10.00 5.34 -16.15
N ALA A 495 8.73 4.96 -16.38
CA ALA A 495 8.11 3.77 -15.77
C ALA A 495 8.81 2.47 -16.21
N LEU A 496 9.06 2.31 -17.51
CA LEU A 496 9.75 1.13 -18.06
C LEU A 496 11.20 1.01 -17.54
N VAL A 497 11.92 2.13 -17.48
CA VAL A 497 13.30 2.18 -16.94
C VAL A 497 13.31 1.87 -15.44
N LYS A 498 12.34 2.38 -14.67
CA LYS A 498 12.21 2.09 -13.24
C LYS A 498 12.02 0.59 -13.00
N VAL A 499 11.16 -0.07 -13.78
CA VAL A 499 10.97 -1.52 -13.72
C VAL A 499 12.25 -2.26 -14.16
N GLY A 500 12.85 -1.87 -15.29
CA GLY A 500 14.02 -2.53 -15.86
C GLY A 500 15.30 -2.42 -15.02
N ARG A 501 15.46 -1.33 -14.28
CA ARG A 501 16.62 -1.11 -13.39
C ARG A 501 16.45 -1.73 -12.01
N ARG A 502 15.28 -2.23 -11.69
CA ARG A 502 15.04 -2.84 -10.39
C ARG A 502 15.91 -4.10 -10.22
N ARG A 503 16.65 -4.15 -9.13
CA ARG A 503 17.48 -5.32 -8.81
C ARG A 503 16.60 -6.46 -8.34
N GLN A 504 16.94 -7.69 -8.73
CA GLN A 504 16.34 -8.89 -8.16
C GLN A 504 16.54 -8.92 -6.65
N GLN A 505 15.45 -9.18 -5.94
CA GLN A 505 15.51 -9.45 -4.51
C GLN A 505 16.08 -10.87 -4.32
N ARG A 506 17.26 -10.96 -3.70
CA ARG A 506 17.94 -12.24 -3.47
C ARG A 506 17.77 -12.75 -2.03
N ARG A 507 17.07 -11.97 -1.19
CA ARG A 507 16.93 -12.24 0.24
C ARG A 507 15.50 -12.58 0.57
N HIS A 508 15.33 -13.54 1.46
CA HIS A 508 14.00 -13.93 1.93
C HIS A 508 13.36 -12.81 2.76
N TYR A 509 14.14 -12.18 3.65
CA TYR A 509 13.69 -11.06 4.47
C TYR A 509 14.35 -9.74 4.08
N TYR A 510 13.59 -8.64 4.19
CA TYR A 510 14.15 -7.30 4.14
C TYR A 510 14.99 -7.04 5.39
N ARG A 511 16.23 -6.60 5.21
CA ARG A 511 17.12 -6.24 6.32
C ARG A 511 16.78 -4.87 6.86
N ALA A 512 16.05 -4.86 7.96
CA ALA A 512 15.77 -3.63 8.68
C ALA A 512 17.02 -3.12 9.40
N PRO A 513 17.27 -1.80 9.40
CA PRO A 513 18.29 -1.22 10.25
C PRO A 513 18.09 -1.63 11.71
N ALA A 514 19.17 -1.99 12.38
CA ALA A 514 19.20 -2.29 13.80
C ALA A 514 20.39 -1.56 14.44
N GLU A 515 20.23 -1.08 15.67
CA GLU A 515 21.30 -0.49 16.44
C GLU A 515 21.40 -1.23 17.77
N VAL A 516 21.97 -2.43 17.73
CA VAL A 516 22.07 -3.31 18.89
C VAL A 516 23.54 -3.66 19.11
N VAL A 517 23.96 -3.71 20.36
CA VAL A 517 25.29 -4.16 20.73
C VAL A 517 25.30 -5.69 20.84
N GLY A 518 26.36 -6.32 20.36
CA GLY A 518 26.56 -7.76 20.47
C GLY A 518 28.03 -8.11 20.79
N VAL A 519 28.23 -9.35 21.16
CA VAL A 519 29.57 -9.94 21.37
C VAL A 519 29.75 -11.09 20.42
N MET A 520 30.77 -11.03 19.59
CA MET A 520 31.14 -12.04 18.59
C MET A 520 32.54 -12.57 18.92
N ASP A 521 32.68 -13.84 19.30
CA ASP A 521 33.94 -14.45 19.69
C ASP A 521 34.74 -13.58 20.72
N ASN A 522 34.07 -13.08 21.77
CA ASN A 522 34.59 -12.17 22.81
C ASN A 522 34.99 -10.75 22.32
N VAL A 523 34.57 -10.35 21.13
CA VAL A 523 34.78 -9.01 20.60
C VAL A 523 33.44 -8.28 20.56
N ILE A 524 33.38 -7.05 21.09
CA ILE A 524 32.19 -6.20 21.01
C ILE A 524 32.00 -5.79 19.55
N VAL A 525 30.79 -6.01 19.04
CA VAL A 525 30.37 -5.65 17.69
C VAL A 525 29.08 -4.85 17.71
N ARG A 526 28.89 -4.01 16.72
CA ARG A 526 27.63 -3.29 16.52
C ARG A 526 26.81 -4.00 15.45
N VAL A 527 25.63 -4.49 15.80
CA VAL A 527 24.68 -5.05 14.84
C VAL A 527 23.99 -3.87 14.14
N VAL A 528 24.10 -3.78 12.82
CA VAL A 528 23.59 -2.66 12.02
C VAL A 528 22.37 -3.02 11.18
N ASP A 529 22.18 -4.31 10.94
CA ASP A 529 20.95 -4.86 10.36
C ASP A 529 20.72 -6.29 10.86
N LEU A 530 19.45 -6.66 11.07
CA LEU A 530 19.07 -7.98 11.59
C LEU A 530 17.77 -8.46 10.93
N THR A 531 17.74 -9.78 10.63
CA THR A 531 16.56 -10.50 10.15
C THR A 531 16.50 -11.86 10.81
N PRO A 532 15.38 -12.60 10.75
CA PRO A 532 15.29 -13.96 11.28
C PRO A 532 16.34 -14.93 10.71
N ASP A 533 16.85 -14.67 9.50
CA ASP A 533 17.81 -15.52 8.77
C ASP A 533 19.19 -14.87 8.52
N GLY A 534 19.40 -13.62 8.93
CA GLY A 534 20.63 -12.91 8.60
C GLY A 534 20.97 -11.73 9.51
N ALA A 535 22.26 -11.39 9.57
CA ALA A 535 22.76 -10.22 10.27
C ALA A 535 23.85 -9.49 9.50
N GLY A 536 23.89 -8.17 9.69
CA GLY A 536 25.00 -7.31 9.30
C GLY A 536 25.62 -6.65 10.53
N LEU A 537 26.93 -6.74 10.65
CA LEU A 537 27.69 -6.27 11.80
C LEU A 537 28.77 -5.27 11.38
N ARG A 538 29.13 -4.38 12.29
CA ARG A 538 30.42 -3.67 12.28
C ARG A 538 31.34 -4.29 13.31
N SER A 539 32.49 -4.77 12.86
CA SER A 539 33.50 -5.42 13.68
C SER A 539 34.82 -4.65 13.60
N PRO A 540 35.58 -4.53 14.69
CA PRO A 540 36.92 -3.96 14.64
C PRO A 540 37.92 -4.83 13.88
N HIS A 541 37.61 -6.13 13.70
CA HIS A 541 38.48 -7.08 13.03
C HIS A 541 37.79 -7.72 11.83
N ALA A 542 38.57 -8.05 10.80
CA ALA A 542 38.12 -8.82 9.66
C ALA A 542 37.77 -10.27 10.06
N VAL A 543 36.69 -10.80 9.48
CA VAL A 543 36.25 -12.18 9.69
C VAL A 543 36.24 -12.89 8.34
N THR A 544 36.88 -14.06 8.28
CA THR A 544 36.99 -14.84 7.04
C THR A 544 35.61 -15.35 6.58
N PRO A 545 35.20 -15.10 5.33
CA PRO A 545 33.98 -15.71 4.77
C PRO A 545 34.02 -17.24 4.87
N GLY A 546 32.87 -17.86 5.15
CA GLY A 546 32.70 -19.28 5.43
C GLY A 546 32.88 -19.67 6.91
N ARG A 547 33.47 -18.80 7.74
CA ARG A 547 33.60 -19.06 9.18
C ARG A 547 32.24 -18.94 9.87
N ALA A 548 31.91 -19.88 10.76
CA ALA A 548 30.77 -19.80 11.66
C ALA A 548 31.25 -19.29 13.03
N VAL A 549 30.64 -18.24 13.52
CA VAL A 549 30.95 -17.56 14.79
C VAL A 549 29.73 -17.52 15.69
N ASP A 550 29.95 -17.61 16.99
CA ASP A 550 28.87 -17.42 17.96
C ASP A 550 28.71 -15.92 18.24
N LEU A 551 27.46 -15.43 18.14
CA LEU A 551 27.09 -14.04 18.32
C LEU A 551 26.04 -13.95 19.45
N LEU A 552 26.38 -13.29 20.53
CA LEU A 552 25.46 -12.95 21.60
C LEU A 552 24.96 -11.52 21.39
N VAL A 553 23.63 -11.33 21.33
CA VAL A 553 23.02 -10.00 21.19
C VAL A 553 22.01 -9.76 22.31
N GLU A 554 21.95 -8.54 22.82
CA GLU A 554 20.91 -8.12 23.74
C GLU A 554 19.78 -7.46 22.95
N LEU A 555 18.67 -8.18 22.79
CA LEU A 555 17.51 -7.72 22.06
C LEU A 555 16.48 -7.09 23.01
N PRO A 556 16.06 -5.85 22.77
CA PRO A 556 14.90 -5.28 23.47
C PRO A 556 13.63 -6.03 23.05
N MET A 557 12.81 -6.41 24.02
CA MET A 557 11.56 -7.14 23.82
C MET A 557 10.36 -6.22 24.02
N VAL A 558 9.16 -6.69 23.68
CA VAL A 558 7.91 -5.93 23.83
C VAL A 558 7.66 -5.48 25.28
N ASP A 559 8.07 -6.28 26.27
CA ASP A 559 8.00 -5.95 27.71
C ASP A 559 9.09 -4.98 28.19
N GLN A 560 9.84 -4.39 27.26
CA GLN A 560 10.95 -3.44 27.50
C GLN A 560 12.16 -4.02 28.23
N LYS A 561 12.21 -5.34 28.41
CA LYS A 561 13.40 -6.02 28.96
C LYS A 561 14.38 -6.35 27.85
N LEU A 562 15.67 -6.31 28.20
CA LEU A 562 16.72 -6.83 27.35
C LEU A 562 16.80 -8.34 27.51
N ARG A 563 16.85 -9.05 26.38
CA ARG A 563 17.01 -10.51 26.36
C ARG A 563 18.29 -10.88 25.65
N ALA A 564 19.20 -11.52 26.39
CA ALA A 564 20.40 -12.10 25.81
C ALA A 564 20.01 -13.26 24.87
N THR A 565 20.29 -13.11 23.59
CA THR A 565 19.89 -14.04 22.51
C THR A 565 21.13 -14.58 21.83
N ARG A 566 21.27 -15.91 21.81
CA ARG A 566 22.43 -16.58 21.21
C ARG A 566 22.15 -16.96 19.76
N LEU A 567 22.95 -16.39 18.87
CA LEU A 567 22.87 -16.59 17.44
C LEU A 567 24.16 -17.25 16.95
N ARG A 568 24.06 -18.06 15.91
CA ARG A 568 25.22 -18.56 15.17
C ARG A 568 25.25 -17.89 13.81
N LEU A 569 26.27 -17.07 13.57
CA LEU A 569 26.46 -16.34 12.32
C LEU A 569 27.45 -17.09 11.42
N THR A 570 27.01 -17.52 10.24
CA THR A 570 27.89 -18.01 9.18
C THR A 570 28.22 -16.85 8.26
N VAL A 571 29.46 -16.39 8.27
CA VAL A 571 29.90 -15.20 7.52
C VAL A 571 29.86 -15.48 6.03
N THR A 572 29.10 -14.68 5.28
CA THR A 572 29.01 -14.76 3.81
C THR A 572 29.84 -13.69 3.10
N GLY A 573 30.19 -12.61 3.81
CA GLY A 573 31.01 -11.53 3.27
C GLY A 573 31.61 -10.67 4.36
N CYS A 574 32.81 -10.16 4.10
CA CYS A 574 33.52 -9.21 4.96
C CYS A 574 34.21 -8.18 4.06
N ARG A 575 34.02 -6.90 4.37
CA ARG A 575 34.63 -5.80 3.60
C ARG A 575 35.04 -4.67 4.53
N PRO A 576 36.08 -3.89 4.19
CA PRO A 576 36.40 -2.68 4.91
C PRO A 576 35.20 -1.72 4.96
N ASP A 577 35.01 -1.06 6.08
CA ASP A 577 33.99 -0.01 6.28
C ASP A 577 34.74 1.29 6.67
N GLU A 578 34.40 2.40 6.03
CA GLU A 578 35.09 3.69 6.18
C GLU A 578 34.32 4.69 7.06
N ASP A 579 33.38 4.24 7.87
CA ASP A 579 32.55 5.13 8.66
C ASP A 579 33.24 5.52 10.01
N ASP A 580 33.09 6.78 10.41
CA ASP A 580 33.54 7.38 11.68
C ASP A 580 35.07 7.51 11.89
N GLY A 581 35.88 7.49 10.82
CA GLY A 581 37.32 7.74 10.90
C GLY A 581 38.13 6.66 11.63
N SER A 582 37.49 5.57 12.05
CA SER A 582 38.15 4.37 12.61
C SER A 582 38.06 3.21 11.64
N PRO A 583 39.16 2.46 11.39
CA PRO A 583 39.12 1.30 10.54
C PRO A 583 38.22 0.22 11.16
N SER A 584 37.15 -0.12 10.46
CA SER A 584 36.19 -1.16 10.84
C SER A 584 35.90 -2.08 9.66
N TRP A 585 35.21 -3.18 9.92
CA TRP A 585 34.84 -4.17 8.93
C TRP A 585 33.33 -4.40 8.92
N ARG A 586 32.72 -4.28 7.76
CA ARG A 586 31.33 -4.68 7.55
C ARG A 586 31.27 -6.18 7.30
N VAL A 587 30.75 -6.93 8.27
CA VAL A 587 30.59 -8.38 8.23
C VAL A 587 29.12 -8.68 8.00
N GLY A 588 28.80 -9.54 7.03
CA GLY A 588 27.44 -10.00 6.77
C GLY A 588 27.39 -11.53 6.72
N GLY A 589 26.30 -12.09 7.20
CA GLY A 589 26.16 -13.55 7.20
C GLY A 589 24.72 -14.03 7.39
N THR A 590 24.55 -15.35 7.30
CA THR A 590 23.30 -16.04 7.65
C THR A 590 23.30 -16.38 9.14
N VAL A 591 22.13 -16.25 9.75
CA VAL A 591 21.92 -16.50 11.17
C VAL A 591 21.13 -17.79 11.36
N THR A 592 21.52 -18.58 12.34
CA THR A 592 20.74 -19.71 12.85
C THR A 592 20.71 -19.66 14.37
N THR A 593 19.66 -20.23 14.96
CA THR A 593 19.49 -20.33 16.41
C THR A 593 19.53 -21.79 16.85
N ARG A 594 20.07 -22.07 18.04
CA ARG A 594 20.11 -23.44 18.59
C ARG A 594 18.86 -23.76 19.41
N HIS A 595 18.24 -22.74 20.00
CA HIS A 595 17.08 -22.89 20.87
C HIS A 595 15.87 -22.15 20.29
N ALA A 596 14.69 -22.76 20.38
CA ALA A 596 13.43 -22.15 19.93
C ALA A 596 13.17 -20.80 20.62
N GLY A 597 13.56 -20.64 21.89
CA GLY A 597 13.40 -19.37 22.59
C GLY A 597 14.23 -18.23 22.00
N ASP A 598 15.44 -18.51 21.50
CA ASP A 598 16.27 -17.51 20.82
C ASP A 598 15.71 -17.15 19.44
N HIS A 599 15.16 -18.15 18.73
CA HIS A 599 14.46 -17.92 17.48
C HIS A 599 13.23 -17.01 17.67
N HIS A 600 12.38 -17.32 18.66
CA HIS A 600 11.21 -16.48 18.95
C HIS A 600 11.60 -15.05 19.35
N ALA A 601 12.67 -14.87 20.14
CA ALA A 601 13.15 -13.54 20.52
C ALA A 601 13.62 -12.76 19.29
N LEU A 602 14.31 -13.40 18.36
CA LEU A 602 14.79 -12.79 17.12
C LEU A 602 13.61 -12.38 16.21
N VAL A 603 12.62 -13.26 16.03
CA VAL A 603 11.42 -12.97 15.23
C VAL A 603 10.60 -11.85 15.87
N GLU A 604 10.38 -11.86 17.18
CA GLU A 604 9.68 -10.80 17.92
C GLU A 604 10.39 -9.45 17.76
N TYR A 605 11.71 -9.41 17.93
CA TYR A 605 12.48 -8.20 17.71
C TYR A 605 12.31 -7.66 16.29
N CYS A 606 12.53 -8.49 15.27
CA CYS A 606 12.50 -8.07 13.88
C CYS A 606 11.12 -7.58 13.42
N HIS A 607 10.06 -8.29 13.80
CA HIS A 607 8.73 -8.05 13.27
C HIS A 607 7.83 -7.19 14.16
N VAL A 608 8.09 -7.09 15.47
CA VAL A 608 7.27 -6.32 16.40
C VAL A 608 8.05 -5.11 16.91
N VAL A 609 9.19 -5.31 17.58
CA VAL A 609 9.90 -4.23 18.27
C VAL A 609 10.56 -3.25 17.30
N ALA A 610 11.40 -3.75 16.39
CA ALA A 610 12.06 -2.91 15.39
C ALA A 610 11.06 -2.29 14.39
N ALA A 611 9.96 -3.00 14.10
CA ALA A 611 8.86 -2.46 13.31
C ALA A 611 8.20 -1.27 13.99
N ARG A 612 7.90 -1.39 15.30
CA ARG A 612 7.30 -0.32 16.09
C ARG A 612 8.20 0.91 16.19
N ALA A 613 9.50 0.73 16.38
CA ALA A 613 10.47 1.83 16.41
C ALA A 613 10.44 2.65 15.12
N ARG A 614 10.50 1.97 13.96
CA ARG A 614 10.40 2.63 12.64
C ARG A 614 9.07 3.36 12.42
N LEU A 615 7.95 2.80 12.87
CA LEU A 615 6.64 3.44 12.79
C LEU A 615 6.56 4.71 13.64
N SER A 616 7.16 4.69 14.84
CA SER A 616 7.27 5.85 15.73
C SER A 616 8.12 6.96 15.11
N GLU A 617 9.31 6.64 14.62
CA GLU A 617 10.22 7.58 13.94
C GLU A 617 9.58 8.21 12.69
N SER A 618 8.78 7.46 11.95
CA SER A 618 8.07 7.95 10.77
C SER A 618 6.81 8.77 11.10
N GLY A 619 6.45 8.91 12.39
CA GLY A 619 5.24 9.62 12.84
C GLY A 619 3.93 8.90 12.50
N ARG A 620 3.97 7.59 12.29
CA ARG A 620 2.80 6.75 11.98
C ARG A 620 2.07 6.21 13.21
N LEU A 621 2.65 6.43 14.40
CA LEU A 621 2.04 6.16 15.70
C LEU A 621 1.79 7.48 16.45
N LEU A 622 0.81 7.50 17.35
CA LEU A 622 0.57 8.66 18.21
C LEU A 622 1.72 8.84 19.20
N PRO A 623 2.12 10.12 19.50
CA PRO A 623 3.10 10.39 20.54
C PRO A 623 2.59 9.91 21.91
N GLY A 624 3.45 9.28 22.70
CA GLY A 624 3.13 8.84 24.07
C GLY A 624 3.28 7.34 24.32
N LEU A 625 3.47 6.53 23.25
CA LEU A 625 3.82 5.11 23.36
C LEU A 625 5.24 4.90 22.84
N ALA A 626 6.18 5.75 23.29
CA ALA A 626 7.57 5.66 22.92
C ALA A 626 8.11 4.28 23.32
N VAL A 627 8.74 3.61 22.36
CA VAL A 627 9.78 2.62 22.63
C VAL A 627 10.87 3.38 23.41
N PRO A 628 11.44 2.86 24.51
CA PRO A 628 12.55 3.50 25.17
C PRO A 628 13.63 3.81 24.13
N ASP A 629 14.03 5.09 24.06
CA ASP A 629 15.20 5.46 23.29
C ASP A 629 16.38 4.61 23.77
N GLY A 630 16.91 3.75 22.92
CA GLY A 630 18.15 3.04 23.15
C GLY A 630 19.36 3.98 23.24
N GLY A 631 19.11 5.30 23.37
CA GLY A 631 20.09 6.39 23.32
C GLY A 631 20.65 6.86 24.67
N GLU A 632 19.99 6.61 25.80
CA GLU A 632 20.50 7.06 27.12
C GLU A 632 21.28 5.98 27.89
N GLY A 633 21.40 4.76 27.36
CA GLY A 633 22.22 3.68 27.95
C GLY A 633 23.71 3.72 27.60
N ARG A 634 24.25 4.86 27.14
CA ARG A 634 25.69 4.98 26.78
C ARG A 634 26.68 4.77 27.93
N GLY A 635 26.21 4.60 29.18
CA GLY A 635 27.08 4.38 30.32
C GLY A 635 26.88 3.08 31.10
N ALA A 636 25.80 2.34 30.91
CA ALA A 636 25.47 1.16 31.72
C ALA A 636 25.67 -0.20 31.04
N GLY A 637 25.81 -0.23 29.71
CA GLY A 637 25.88 -1.49 28.95
C GLY A 637 27.22 -2.22 29.01
N GLU A 638 28.33 -1.50 29.33
CA GLU A 638 29.64 -2.15 29.37
C GLU A 638 29.87 -3.01 30.63
N SER A 639 29.19 -2.70 31.76
CA SER A 639 29.36 -3.47 33.00
C SER A 639 28.51 -4.73 33.09
N GLY A 640 27.36 -4.77 32.43
CA GLY A 640 26.44 -5.93 32.48
C GLY A 640 26.89 -7.11 31.58
N LEU A 641 27.53 -6.80 30.45
CA LEU A 641 28.00 -7.84 29.53
C LEU A 641 29.21 -8.64 30.08
N THR A 642 30.05 -7.98 30.90
CA THR A 642 31.20 -8.64 31.54
C THR A 642 30.80 -9.57 32.69
N GLU A 643 29.74 -9.26 33.44
CA GLU A 643 29.24 -10.13 34.51
C GLU A 643 28.52 -11.39 33.98
N SER A 644 27.82 -11.28 32.84
CA SER A 644 27.16 -12.44 32.20
C SER A 644 28.14 -13.47 31.63
N LEU A 645 29.36 -13.06 31.27
CA LEU A 645 30.42 -13.94 30.78
C LEU A 645 31.12 -14.71 31.90
N ALA A 646 31.09 -14.19 33.14
CA ALA A 646 31.71 -14.84 34.29
C ALA A 646 30.83 -15.91 34.97
N ALA A 647 29.52 -15.92 34.70
CA ALA A 647 28.57 -16.86 35.30
C ALA A 647 28.27 -18.10 34.44
N GLY A 648 28.94 -18.28 33.32
CA GLY A 648 28.70 -19.34 32.34
C GLY A 648 29.90 -20.19 31.93
N SER A 649 30.98 -20.23 32.77
CA SER A 649 32.11 -21.13 32.60
C SER A 649 31.96 -22.39 33.47
#